data_eea9f748f072393ba1e950341c79de0a
#
_entry.id   eea9f748f072393ba1e950341c79de0a
#
_cell.length_a   1.000
_cell.length_b   1.000
_cell.length_c   1.000
_cell.angle_alpha   90.00
_cell.angle_beta   90.00
_cell.angle_gamma   90.00
#
_symmetry.space_group_name_H-M   'P 1'
#
loop_
_entity.id
_entity.type
_entity.pdbx_description
1 polymer ?
#
loop_
_entity_poly.entity_id
_entity_poly.type
_entity_poly.pdbx_seq_one_letter_code
_entity_poly.pdbx_strand_id
1 'polypeptide(L)'
;MIKITFPDNSVKEFESGITPLQIAESISPRLAQEVLAATVDGQEWDLSRSINADAAIKLFKWDDLEGKHAFWHSSAHLLAEALQELYPGIKFGIGPAIENGFYYDVDPGDATITAADFPAIEAKMLELASRKEPIVRKEISKADALDRFGKRGEEYKVELISELEDGTITTYTQGAFTDLCRGPHLPNTGLIKAVKITSLAGAYWRGDEKRKQLVRVYGITFPKKKLLDEYLVLMEEAKKRDHRKIGKEMELFAFSSNVGPGLPLWLPKGTQLRDRLEAMLRKVQKRFGYLQVITPHIGNKMLYVTSGHYAKYGKDSFQPIHTPEEGEEYLLKPMNCPHHCEIYKVTPRSYKDLPLRFAEFGTVYRYEQSGELHGLTRVRSFTQDDAHIFCRPDQLKDEFLKVMDIIFIIFKALKFDNFEAQISLRDPNNREKYIGSDENWEKAERAIVEACEEKGLKARVEYGEAAFHGPKLDFMVKDAIGRRWQLGTIQVDYNLPERFELEYTGSDNQKHRPVMIHRAPFGSMERFVAVLIEHTGGKFPLWLTPDQVAVLPISAKFNDYAQQVVSELAEKDIRAFVDDRNEKIGRKIRDNELKRIPYLLVVGEKEAENGEVSVRKQGEGDKGSMKIATFAENLNAEVEELLKEW
;
A
#
# COMPACT_ATOMS: atom_id res chain seq x y z
N MET A 1 0.33 29.96 38.03
CA MET A 1 -0.73 29.42 37.13
C MET A 1 -0.25 29.53 35.71
N ILE A 2 -0.48 28.49 34.91
CA ILE A 2 -0.22 28.43 33.47
C ILE A 2 -1.54 28.19 32.74
N LYS A 3 -1.62 28.63 31.49
CA LYS A 3 -2.80 28.47 30.65
C LYS A 3 -2.61 27.32 29.68
N ILE A 4 -3.50 26.35 29.73
CA ILE A 4 -3.51 25.22 28.82
C ILE A 4 -4.65 25.39 27.82
N THR A 5 -4.31 25.43 26.54
CA THR A 5 -5.25 25.54 25.42
C THR A 5 -5.55 24.15 24.87
N PHE A 6 -6.82 23.78 24.77
CA PHE A 6 -7.29 22.50 24.23
C PHE A 6 -7.61 22.60 22.73
N PRO A 7 -7.78 21.47 22.02
CA PRO A 7 -8.06 21.45 20.57
C PRO A 7 -9.35 22.17 20.15
N ASP A 8 -10.30 22.36 21.06
CA ASP A 8 -11.54 23.10 20.86
C ASP A 8 -11.39 24.61 21.13
N ASN A 9 -10.13 25.08 21.30
CA ASN A 9 -9.74 26.43 21.68
C ASN A 9 -10.21 26.86 23.10
N SER A 10 -10.74 25.97 23.90
CA SER A 10 -11.00 26.26 25.32
C SER A 10 -9.68 26.39 26.09
N VAL A 11 -9.65 27.27 27.10
CA VAL A 11 -8.47 27.52 27.92
C VAL A 11 -8.82 27.25 29.39
N LYS A 12 -7.96 26.50 30.08
CA LYS A 12 -8.03 26.28 31.51
C LYS A 12 -6.72 26.65 32.18
N GLU A 13 -6.80 27.17 33.41
CA GLU A 13 -5.62 27.49 34.22
C GLU A 13 -5.28 26.32 35.16
N PHE A 14 -3.99 26.00 35.25
CA PHE A 14 -3.44 24.97 36.12
C PHE A 14 -2.19 25.50 36.85
N GLU A 15 -1.77 24.78 37.87
CA GLU A 15 -0.49 25.06 38.51
C GLU A 15 0.68 24.68 37.59
N SER A 16 1.77 25.46 37.64
CA SER A 16 3.00 25.12 36.92
C SER A 16 3.55 23.78 37.43
N GLY A 17 4.00 22.93 36.49
CA GLY A 17 4.43 21.55 36.81
C GLY A 17 3.36 20.50 36.61
N ILE A 18 2.15 20.88 36.17
CA ILE A 18 1.10 19.91 35.85
C ILE A 18 1.51 18.99 34.72
N THR A 19 1.06 17.73 34.75
CA THR A 19 1.33 16.74 33.70
C THR A 19 0.12 16.52 32.80
N PRO A 20 0.30 16.07 31.55
CA PRO A 20 -0.82 15.67 30.67
C PRO A 20 -1.76 14.66 31.31
N LEU A 21 -1.23 13.70 32.08
CA LEU A 21 -2.05 12.73 32.81
C LEU A 21 -2.96 13.40 33.83
N GLN A 22 -2.44 14.31 34.65
CA GLN A 22 -3.23 15.06 35.63
C GLN A 22 -4.27 15.97 34.94
N ILE A 23 -3.94 16.53 33.77
CA ILE A 23 -4.91 17.27 32.95
C ILE A 23 -6.04 16.33 32.51
N ALA A 24 -5.72 15.14 32.02
CA ALA A 24 -6.71 14.15 31.64
C ALA A 24 -7.60 13.73 32.82
N GLU A 25 -7.02 13.54 34.00
CA GLU A 25 -7.75 13.25 35.28
C GLU A 25 -8.72 14.38 35.64
N SER A 26 -8.31 15.64 35.46
CA SER A 26 -9.15 16.80 35.73
C SER A 26 -10.35 16.93 34.77
N ILE A 27 -10.28 16.31 33.59
CA ILE A 27 -11.38 16.26 32.62
C ILE A 27 -12.31 15.09 32.96
N SER A 28 -11.79 13.89 33.07
CA SER A 28 -12.53 12.72 33.54
C SER A 28 -11.60 11.54 33.91
N PRO A 29 -11.95 10.73 34.96
CA PRO A 29 -11.20 9.53 35.29
C PRO A 29 -11.15 8.52 34.14
N ARG A 30 -12.16 8.47 33.30
CA ARG A 30 -12.19 7.58 32.13
C ARG A 30 -11.15 8.00 31.10
N LEU A 31 -11.05 9.29 30.80
CA LEU A 31 -10.04 9.81 29.88
C LEU A 31 -8.63 9.49 30.36
N ALA A 32 -8.34 9.67 31.63
CA ALA A 32 -7.04 9.35 32.21
C ALA A 32 -6.65 7.87 32.08
N GLN A 33 -7.62 6.95 32.05
CA GLN A 33 -7.39 5.54 31.81
C GLN A 33 -7.21 5.17 30.34
N GLU A 34 -7.72 5.99 29.41
CA GLU A 34 -7.70 5.72 27.98
C GLU A 34 -6.57 6.46 27.24
N VAL A 35 -6.03 7.56 27.82
CA VAL A 35 -4.98 8.36 27.20
C VAL A 35 -3.64 7.62 27.23
N LEU A 36 -2.91 7.65 26.11
CA LEU A 36 -1.66 6.93 25.91
C LEU A 36 -0.47 7.84 25.65
N ALA A 37 -0.70 8.99 25.01
CA ALA A 37 0.32 9.96 24.64
C ALA A 37 -0.28 11.37 24.60
N ALA A 38 0.59 12.38 24.49
CA ALA A 38 0.19 13.76 24.32
C ALA A 38 1.14 14.51 23.37
N THR A 39 0.68 15.64 22.84
CA THR A 39 1.57 16.69 22.32
C THR A 39 1.40 17.97 23.14
N VAL A 40 2.48 18.68 23.32
CA VAL A 40 2.54 20.00 23.93
C VAL A 40 3.20 20.94 22.94
N ASP A 41 2.48 21.96 22.52
CA ASP A 41 2.89 22.88 21.42
C ASP A 41 3.32 22.13 20.14
N GLY A 42 2.61 21.05 19.82
CA GLY A 42 2.87 20.22 18.65
C GLY A 42 4.06 19.25 18.81
N GLN A 43 4.78 19.26 19.92
CA GLN A 43 5.86 18.31 20.20
C GLN A 43 5.35 17.10 20.98
N GLU A 44 5.83 15.92 20.66
CA GLU A 44 5.54 14.69 21.39
C GLU A 44 5.96 14.81 22.86
N TRP A 45 5.07 14.38 23.76
CA TRP A 45 5.24 14.59 25.18
C TRP A 45 4.75 13.38 26.00
N ASP A 46 5.57 12.94 26.95
CA ASP A 46 5.15 11.90 27.88
C ASP A 46 4.02 12.37 28.78
N LEU A 47 3.09 11.49 29.08
CA LEU A 47 1.96 11.80 29.97
C LEU A 47 2.41 12.17 31.41
N SER A 48 3.59 11.72 31.83
CA SER A 48 4.18 11.99 33.14
C SER A 48 5.12 13.20 33.17
N ARG A 49 5.38 13.85 32.02
CA ARG A 49 6.30 14.97 31.92
C ARG A 49 5.59 16.29 32.26
N SER A 50 6.20 17.09 33.16
CA SER A 50 5.66 18.37 33.59
C SER A 50 5.59 19.43 32.51
N ILE A 51 4.53 20.26 32.54
CA ILE A 51 4.35 21.45 31.72
C ILE A 51 4.52 22.67 32.63
N ASN A 52 5.46 23.56 32.30
CA ASN A 52 5.87 24.66 33.17
C ASN A 52 5.54 26.04 32.62
N ALA A 53 4.98 26.15 31.41
CA ALA A 53 4.60 27.37 30.75
C ALA A 53 3.24 27.21 30.06
N ASP A 54 2.66 28.35 29.62
CA ASP A 54 1.46 28.31 28.79
C ASP A 54 1.72 27.47 27.55
N ALA A 55 0.76 26.58 27.19
CA ALA A 55 0.94 25.65 26.10
C ALA A 55 -0.39 25.18 25.50
N ALA A 56 -0.35 24.72 24.27
CA ALA A 56 -1.43 23.98 23.63
C ALA A 56 -1.22 22.47 23.82
N ILE A 57 -2.25 21.75 24.28
CA ILE A 57 -2.18 20.31 24.50
C ILE A 57 -3.14 19.55 23.60
N LYS A 58 -2.70 18.37 23.11
CA LYS A 58 -3.57 17.35 22.51
C LYS A 58 -3.29 15.99 23.15
N LEU A 59 -4.35 15.29 23.53
CA LEU A 59 -4.29 13.97 24.16
C LEU A 59 -4.69 12.89 23.16
N PHE A 60 -3.95 11.79 23.12
CA PHE A 60 -4.14 10.69 22.17
C PHE A 60 -4.50 9.38 22.86
N LYS A 61 -5.45 8.67 22.27
CA LYS A 61 -5.92 7.35 22.73
C LYS A 61 -5.46 6.24 21.79
N TRP A 62 -5.96 5.02 22.04
CA TRP A 62 -5.65 3.85 21.20
C TRP A 62 -6.05 4.00 19.72
N ASP A 63 -7.13 4.72 19.43
CA ASP A 63 -7.59 4.89 18.04
C ASP A 63 -6.77 5.91 17.25
N ASP A 64 -5.97 6.73 17.94
CA ASP A 64 -5.06 7.69 17.33
C ASP A 64 -3.70 7.04 16.97
N LEU A 65 -3.08 7.48 15.89
CA LEU A 65 -1.78 6.96 15.44
C LEU A 65 -0.68 7.22 16.46
N GLU A 66 -0.63 8.42 17.01
CA GLU A 66 0.34 8.84 18.03
C GLU A 66 0.20 8.01 19.32
N GLY A 67 -1.04 7.71 19.70
CA GLY A 67 -1.32 6.82 20.84
C GLY A 67 -0.82 5.39 20.62
N LYS A 68 -1.07 4.83 19.43
CA LYS A 68 -0.53 3.51 19.04
C LYS A 68 0.99 3.51 18.98
N HIS A 69 1.58 4.57 18.42
CA HIS A 69 3.03 4.70 18.31
C HIS A 69 3.71 4.65 19.70
N ALA A 70 3.26 5.48 20.64
CA ALA A 70 3.76 5.46 22.02
C ALA A 70 3.54 4.11 22.72
N PHE A 71 2.40 3.46 22.46
CA PHE A 71 2.07 2.15 23.00
C PHE A 71 3.03 1.07 22.49
N TRP A 72 3.24 0.97 21.20
CA TRP A 72 4.14 -0.02 20.60
C TRP A 72 5.62 0.29 20.86
N HIS A 73 6.00 1.56 20.95
CA HIS A 73 7.33 1.96 21.37
C HIS A 73 7.63 1.48 22.80
N SER A 74 6.70 1.66 23.71
CA SER A 74 6.82 1.13 25.08
C SER A 74 6.82 -0.39 25.12
N SER A 75 6.10 -1.04 24.21
CA SER A 75 6.09 -2.49 24.06
C SER A 75 7.43 -3.04 23.54
N ALA A 76 8.14 -2.28 22.70
CA ALA A 76 9.51 -2.64 22.30
C ALA A 76 10.47 -2.65 23.50
N HIS A 77 10.35 -1.67 24.41
CA HIS A 77 11.13 -1.67 25.65
C HIS A 77 10.74 -2.82 26.57
N LEU A 78 9.45 -3.16 26.66
CA LEU A 78 8.98 -4.32 27.42
C LEU A 78 9.52 -5.64 26.86
N LEU A 79 9.61 -5.77 25.53
CA LEU A 79 10.26 -6.89 24.87
C LEU A 79 11.75 -6.95 25.23
N ALA A 80 12.45 -5.83 25.18
CA ALA A 80 13.87 -5.77 25.52
C ALA A 80 14.13 -6.17 26.98
N GLU A 81 13.30 -5.71 27.92
CA GLU A 81 13.37 -6.13 29.32
C GLU A 81 13.13 -7.65 29.48
N ALA A 82 12.12 -8.19 28.79
CA ALA A 82 11.86 -9.63 28.80
C ALA A 82 13.04 -10.44 28.24
N LEU A 83 13.63 -9.98 27.15
CA LEU A 83 14.80 -10.63 26.57
C LEU A 83 16.04 -10.50 27.46
N GLN A 84 16.22 -9.37 28.16
CA GLN A 84 17.29 -9.20 29.14
C GLN A 84 17.20 -10.21 30.29
N GLU A 85 15.98 -10.49 30.80
CA GLU A 85 15.79 -11.47 31.85
C GLU A 85 15.93 -12.93 31.35
N LEU A 86 15.53 -13.21 30.12
CA LEU A 86 15.56 -14.57 29.56
C LEU A 86 16.94 -14.95 28.98
N TYR A 87 17.70 -13.99 28.49
CA TYR A 87 19.00 -14.19 27.82
C TYR A 87 20.08 -13.32 28.46
N PRO A 88 20.70 -13.76 29.57
CA PRO A 88 21.78 -13.00 30.21
C PRO A 88 22.93 -12.69 29.24
N GLY A 89 23.35 -11.43 29.19
CA GLY A 89 24.41 -10.99 28.31
C GLY A 89 23.98 -10.56 26.90
N ILE A 90 22.67 -10.59 26.61
CA ILE A 90 22.13 -10.05 25.36
C ILE A 90 22.44 -8.56 25.23
N LYS A 91 22.77 -8.09 24.02
CA LYS A 91 23.03 -6.69 23.72
C LYS A 91 21.93 -6.11 22.85
N PHE A 92 21.66 -4.82 23.04
CA PHE A 92 20.52 -4.16 22.44
C PHE A 92 20.94 -3.16 21.35
N GLY A 93 20.36 -3.30 20.16
CA GLY A 93 20.42 -2.35 19.05
C GLY A 93 19.37 -1.25 19.20
N ILE A 94 18.38 -1.27 18.32
CA ILE A 94 17.25 -0.33 18.30
C ILE A 94 15.90 -1.04 18.29
N GLY A 95 14.87 -0.39 18.87
CA GLY A 95 13.52 -0.94 18.98
C GLY A 95 12.43 0.09 18.71
N PRO A 96 12.14 0.45 17.44
CA PRO A 96 11.09 1.39 17.11
C PRO A 96 9.71 0.74 17.06
N ALA A 97 8.67 1.56 17.22
CA ALA A 97 7.35 1.25 16.72
C ALA A 97 7.35 1.26 15.19
N ILE A 98 6.51 0.43 14.59
CA ILE A 98 6.25 0.35 13.15
C ILE A 98 4.74 0.48 12.90
N GLU A 99 4.32 0.53 11.65
CA GLU A 99 2.92 0.73 11.27
C GLU A 99 1.94 -0.23 11.98
N ASN A 100 2.35 -1.49 12.16
CA ASN A 100 1.54 -2.51 12.83
C ASN A 100 2.40 -3.30 13.83
N GLY A 101 2.67 -2.71 14.99
CA GLY A 101 3.46 -3.32 16.05
C GLY A 101 4.81 -2.66 16.25
N PHE A 102 5.81 -3.45 16.57
CA PHE A 102 7.16 -3.02 16.87
C PHE A 102 8.17 -4.12 16.59
N TYR A 103 9.44 -3.79 16.59
CA TYR A 103 10.52 -4.77 16.67
C TYR A 103 11.60 -4.31 17.64
N TYR A 104 12.51 -5.22 17.98
CA TYR A 104 13.76 -4.90 18.63
C TYR A 104 14.90 -5.70 17.99
N ASP A 105 16.01 -5.01 17.66
CA ASP A 105 17.22 -5.63 17.14
C ASP A 105 18.13 -5.98 18.32
N VAL A 106 18.49 -7.25 18.44
CA VAL A 106 19.28 -7.76 19.55
C VAL A 106 20.42 -8.64 19.08
N ASP A 107 21.51 -8.61 19.84
CA ASP A 107 22.63 -9.54 19.71
C ASP A 107 22.58 -10.53 20.87
N PRO A 108 22.10 -11.76 20.66
CA PRO A 108 21.99 -12.76 21.70
C PRO A 108 23.34 -13.38 22.13
N GLY A 109 24.45 -12.96 21.52
CA GLY A 109 25.77 -13.54 21.77
C GLY A 109 25.83 -15.01 21.34
N ASP A 110 26.13 -15.90 22.28
CA ASP A 110 26.18 -17.35 22.04
C ASP A 110 24.80 -18.03 22.11
N ALA A 111 23.76 -17.31 22.56
CA ALA A 111 22.40 -17.82 22.61
C ALA A 111 21.72 -17.76 21.24
N THR A 112 20.74 -18.63 21.02
CA THR A 112 19.93 -18.63 19.80
C THR A 112 18.48 -18.38 20.18
N ILE A 113 17.85 -17.40 19.53
CA ILE A 113 16.42 -17.13 19.66
C ILE A 113 15.71 -17.73 18.46
N THR A 114 14.70 -18.57 18.72
CA THR A 114 13.93 -19.27 17.69
C THR A 114 12.43 -19.05 17.88
N ALA A 115 11.62 -19.46 16.91
CA ALA A 115 10.16 -19.39 17.05
C ALA A 115 9.60 -20.25 18.20
N ALA A 116 10.36 -21.26 18.66
CA ALA A 116 9.99 -22.07 19.81
C ALA A 116 10.00 -21.27 21.14
N ASP A 117 10.76 -20.17 21.18
CA ASP A 117 10.90 -19.31 22.35
C ASP A 117 9.76 -18.29 22.50
N PHE A 118 8.96 -18.08 21.44
CA PHE A 118 7.88 -17.07 21.44
C PHE A 118 6.93 -17.17 22.64
N PRO A 119 6.41 -18.35 23.01
CA PRO A 119 5.53 -18.45 24.16
C PRO A 119 6.20 -18.04 25.48
N ALA A 120 7.48 -18.32 25.67
CA ALA A 120 8.23 -17.93 26.85
C ALA A 120 8.46 -16.42 26.90
N ILE A 121 8.80 -15.80 25.76
CA ILE A 121 8.97 -14.35 25.62
C ILE A 121 7.63 -13.63 25.90
N GLU A 122 6.54 -14.09 25.27
CA GLU A 122 5.18 -13.55 25.47
C GLU A 122 4.75 -13.64 26.96
N ALA A 123 4.97 -14.78 27.60
CA ALA A 123 4.65 -14.98 29.01
C ALA A 123 5.47 -14.05 29.91
N LYS A 124 6.78 -13.87 29.63
CA LYS A 124 7.65 -12.97 30.35
C LYS A 124 7.21 -11.51 30.18
N MET A 125 6.89 -11.08 28.97
CA MET A 125 6.37 -9.73 28.75
C MET A 125 5.08 -9.45 29.52
N LEU A 126 4.15 -10.41 29.56
CA LEU A 126 2.91 -10.28 30.34
C LEU A 126 3.16 -10.26 31.84
N GLU A 127 4.11 -11.06 32.33
CA GLU A 127 4.54 -11.04 33.73
C GLU A 127 5.08 -9.66 34.10
N LEU A 128 6.03 -9.10 33.30
CA LEU A 128 6.60 -7.78 33.53
C LEU A 128 5.53 -6.67 33.45
N ALA A 129 4.63 -6.74 32.47
CA ALA A 129 3.50 -5.80 32.34
C ALA A 129 2.61 -5.81 33.60
N SER A 130 2.41 -6.98 34.19
CA SER A 130 1.59 -7.13 35.43
C SER A 130 2.17 -6.42 36.63
N ARG A 131 3.47 -6.18 36.65
CA ARG A 131 4.17 -5.43 37.71
C ARG A 131 3.80 -3.95 37.71
N LYS A 132 3.28 -3.43 36.58
CA LYS A 132 2.88 -2.02 36.39
C LYS A 132 4.02 -1.02 36.66
N GLU A 133 5.23 -1.39 36.28
CA GLU A 133 6.40 -0.57 36.47
C GLU A 133 6.26 0.79 35.79
N PRO A 134 6.56 1.90 36.45
CA PRO A 134 6.57 3.22 35.80
C PRO A 134 7.68 3.30 34.75
N ILE A 135 7.40 3.96 33.64
CA ILE A 135 8.41 4.25 32.61
C ILE A 135 8.92 5.68 32.84
N VAL A 136 10.14 5.78 33.35
CA VAL A 136 10.70 7.04 33.84
C VAL A 136 11.72 7.60 32.87
N ARG A 137 11.43 8.81 32.33
CA ARG A 137 12.33 9.60 31.49
C ARG A 137 13.38 10.30 32.34
N LYS A 138 14.64 10.27 31.88
CA LYS A 138 15.73 11.03 32.48
C LYS A 138 16.63 11.63 31.40
N GLU A 139 16.94 12.92 31.54
CA GLU A 139 17.99 13.59 30.76
C GLU A 139 19.33 13.35 31.42
N ILE A 140 20.33 12.96 30.65
CA ILE A 140 21.69 12.68 31.16
C ILE A 140 22.73 13.32 30.23
N SER A 141 23.91 13.62 30.78
CA SER A 141 25.03 14.09 29.98
C SER A 141 25.57 12.98 29.07
N LYS A 142 26.23 13.37 27.98
CA LYS A 142 26.90 12.42 27.07
C LYS A 142 27.93 11.56 27.81
N ALA A 143 28.68 12.17 28.72
CA ALA A 143 29.68 11.48 29.53
C ALA A 143 29.06 10.41 30.42
N ASP A 144 27.96 10.75 31.13
CA ASP A 144 27.23 9.79 31.98
C ASP A 144 26.58 8.66 31.15
N ALA A 145 26.07 8.99 29.96
CA ALA A 145 25.50 8.01 29.04
C ALA A 145 26.58 7.00 28.58
N LEU A 146 27.71 7.48 28.11
CA LEU A 146 28.84 6.64 27.69
C LEU A 146 29.37 5.75 28.83
N ASP A 147 29.51 6.30 30.02
CA ASP A 147 29.94 5.53 31.19
C ASP A 147 28.93 4.44 31.56
N ARG A 148 27.64 4.79 31.60
CA ARG A 148 26.57 3.87 31.98
C ARG A 148 26.44 2.69 31.01
N PHE A 149 26.34 2.96 29.71
CA PHE A 149 26.18 1.93 28.68
C PHE A 149 27.48 1.18 28.43
N GLY A 150 28.63 1.86 28.55
CA GLY A 150 29.97 1.24 28.44
C GLY A 150 30.21 0.20 29.54
N LYS A 151 29.87 0.50 30.81
CA LYS A 151 30.00 -0.44 31.94
C LYS A 151 29.09 -1.68 31.78
N ARG A 152 28.01 -1.57 31.02
CA ARG A 152 27.12 -2.69 30.70
C ARG A 152 27.52 -3.49 29.47
N GLY A 153 28.56 -3.06 28.75
CA GLY A 153 29.01 -3.69 27.50
C GLY A 153 28.03 -3.50 26.33
N GLU A 154 27.20 -2.47 26.37
CA GLU A 154 26.19 -2.12 25.34
C GLU A 154 26.83 -1.38 24.17
N GLU A 155 27.68 -2.06 23.40
CA GLU A 155 28.50 -1.47 22.34
C GLU A 155 27.67 -0.72 21.28
N TYR A 156 26.50 -1.24 20.90
CA TYR A 156 25.61 -0.58 19.94
C TYR A 156 25.06 0.74 20.47
N LYS A 157 24.72 0.80 21.77
CA LYS A 157 24.26 2.04 22.40
C LYS A 157 25.40 3.05 22.57
N VAL A 158 26.60 2.59 22.91
CA VAL A 158 27.80 3.45 22.99
C VAL A 158 28.10 4.08 21.64
N GLU A 159 28.01 3.31 20.53
CA GLU A 159 28.18 3.84 19.19
C GLU A 159 27.15 4.92 18.86
N LEU A 160 25.85 4.67 19.13
CA LEU A 160 24.78 5.65 18.91
C LEU A 160 25.00 6.93 19.71
N ILE A 161 25.37 6.81 21.01
CA ILE A 161 25.61 7.96 21.88
C ILE A 161 26.80 8.79 21.39
N SER A 162 27.82 8.14 20.85
CA SER A 162 29.03 8.84 20.35
C SER A 162 28.73 9.86 19.25
N GLU A 163 27.65 9.63 18.48
CA GLU A 163 27.20 10.50 17.38
C GLU A 163 26.22 11.59 17.82
N LEU A 164 25.65 11.49 19.03
CA LEU A 164 24.70 12.48 19.54
C LEU A 164 25.41 13.70 20.12
N GLU A 165 24.73 14.85 20.05
CA GLU A 165 25.18 16.08 20.71
C GLU A 165 24.85 16.02 22.21
N ASP A 166 25.71 16.62 23.04
CA ASP A 166 25.45 16.71 24.47
C ASP A 166 24.26 17.64 24.77
N GLY A 167 23.48 17.31 25.79
CA GLY A 167 22.26 18.03 26.18
C GLY A 167 20.99 17.55 25.46
N THR A 168 21.10 16.59 24.52
CA THR A 168 19.93 16.02 23.82
C THR A 168 19.65 14.57 24.19
N ILE A 169 20.43 13.99 25.13
CA ILE A 169 20.42 12.58 25.45
C ILE A 169 19.42 12.28 26.54
N THR A 170 18.48 11.39 26.22
CA THR A 170 17.48 10.90 27.17
C THR A 170 17.53 9.39 27.30
N THR A 171 17.22 8.93 28.50
CA THR A 171 17.05 7.50 28.81
C THR A 171 15.69 7.28 29.41
N TYR A 172 15.16 6.07 29.20
CA TYR A 172 13.93 5.61 29.82
C TYR A 172 14.22 4.34 30.60
N THR A 173 13.76 4.31 31.85
CA THR A 173 13.94 3.18 32.76
C THR A 173 12.58 2.61 33.16
N GLN A 174 12.42 1.31 33.04
CA GLN A 174 11.31 0.53 33.56
C GLN A 174 11.86 -0.72 34.26
N GLY A 175 11.41 -1.02 35.46
CA GLY A 175 11.95 -2.15 36.22
C GLY A 175 13.49 -2.14 36.25
N ALA A 176 14.11 -3.22 35.80
CA ALA A 176 15.57 -3.38 35.72
C ALA A 176 16.16 -2.94 34.37
N PHE A 177 15.35 -2.59 33.41
CA PHE A 177 15.77 -2.21 32.06
C PHE A 177 15.87 -0.70 31.90
N THR A 178 16.94 -0.24 31.25
CA THR A 178 17.13 1.16 30.87
C THR A 178 17.61 1.22 29.44
N ASP A 179 16.93 2.03 28.62
CA ASP A 179 17.30 2.24 27.23
C ASP A 179 17.64 3.69 26.90
N LEU A 180 18.46 3.86 25.86
CA LEU A 180 18.68 5.13 25.16
C LEU A 180 17.50 5.39 24.24
N CYS A 181 16.71 6.42 24.48
CA CYS A 181 15.49 6.65 23.74
C CYS A 181 15.02 8.11 23.81
N ARG A 182 14.30 8.57 22.78
CA ARG A 182 13.70 9.91 22.73
C ARG A 182 12.29 9.96 23.27
N GLY A 183 11.60 8.82 23.35
CA GLY A 183 10.19 8.74 23.70
C GLY A 183 9.26 9.11 22.53
N PRO A 184 7.96 9.41 22.77
CA PRO A 184 7.30 9.27 24.07
C PRO A 184 6.99 7.82 24.45
N HIS A 185 6.71 7.60 25.72
CA HIS A 185 6.33 6.31 26.27
C HIS A 185 5.04 6.37 27.10
N LEU A 186 4.45 5.19 27.33
CA LEU A 186 3.35 5.01 28.28
C LEU A 186 3.80 5.40 29.70
N PRO A 187 2.87 5.82 30.58
CA PRO A 187 3.21 6.12 31.96
C PRO A 187 3.67 4.90 32.77
N ASN A 188 3.21 3.72 32.41
CA ASN A 188 3.63 2.44 33.03
C ASN A 188 3.36 1.25 32.11
N THR A 189 4.03 0.13 32.40
CA THR A 189 3.91 -1.11 31.61
C THR A 189 2.55 -1.79 31.73
N GLY A 190 1.78 -1.49 32.78
CA GLY A 190 0.51 -2.15 33.09
C GLY A 190 -0.64 -1.87 32.10
N LEU A 191 -0.46 -0.94 31.17
CA LEU A 191 -1.42 -0.70 30.08
C LEU A 191 -1.34 -1.77 28.97
N ILE A 192 -0.24 -2.51 28.88
CA ILE A 192 -0.04 -3.59 27.91
C ILE A 192 -0.69 -4.86 28.45
N LYS A 193 -1.79 -5.32 27.82
CA LYS A 193 -2.60 -6.45 28.31
C LYS A 193 -2.55 -7.69 27.44
N ALA A 194 -2.11 -7.56 26.21
CA ALA A 194 -2.04 -8.66 25.27
C ALA A 194 -0.78 -8.52 24.41
N VAL A 195 -0.07 -9.62 24.22
CA VAL A 195 1.22 -9.68 23.54
C VAL A 195 1.22 -10.82 22.53
N LYS A 196 1.80 -10.60 21.37
CA LYS A 196 2.11 -11.63 20.38
C LYS A 196 3.46 -11.35 19.74
N ILE A 197 4.39 -12.29 19.82
CA ILE A 197 5.62 -12.28 19.02
C ILE A 197 5.28 -12.90 17.66
N THR A 198 5.57 -12.17 16.58
CA THR A 198 5.07 -12.52 15.25
C THR A 198 6.09 -13.20 14.37
N SER A 199 7.36 -12.77 14.42
CA SER A 199 8.42 -13.32 13.58
C SER A 199 9.82 -12.94 14.04
N LEU A 200 10.81 -13.63 13.48
CA LEU A 200 12.24 -13.28 13.57
C LEU A 200 12.78 -12.99 12.18
N ALA A 201 13.72 -12.07 12.09
CA ALA A 201 14.50 -11.81 10.88
C ALA A 201 15.96 -11.48 11.25
N GLY A 202 16.88 -11.73 10.31
CA GLY A 202 18.23 -11.18 10.40
C GLY A 202 18.24 -9.73 9.97
N ALA A 203 18.95 -8.87 10.68
CA ALA A 203 19.13 -7.47 10.32
C ALA A 203 20.58 -7.05 10.55
N TYR A 204 21.25 -6.60 9.50
CA TYR A 204 22.61 -6.06 9.65
C TYR A 204 22.57 -4.74 10.43
N TRP A 205 23.51 -4.58 11.36
CA TRP A 205 23.61 -3.35 12.14
C TRP A 205 23.72 -2.14 11.21
N ARG A 206 22.79 -1.18 11.33
CA ARG A 206 22.66 0.01 10.48
C ARG A 206 22.48 -0.28 8.98
N GLY A 207 22.00 -1.48 8.63
CA GLY A 207 21.79 -1.85 7.23
C GLY A 207 23.07 -2.13 6.43
N ASP A 208 24.22 -2.17 7.08
CA ASP A 208 25.51 -2.45 6.44
C ASP A 208 25.81 -3.96 6.48
N GLU A 209 25.78 -4.60 5.33
CA GLU A 209 26.03 -6.04 5.17
C GLU A 209 27.43 -6.49 5.63
N LYS A 210 28.38 -5.57 5.78
CA LYS A 210 29.73 -5.84 6.29
C LYS A 210 29.79 -5.88 7.82
N ARG A 211 28.73 -5.45 8.49
CA ARG A 211 28.63 -5.40 9.95
C ARG A 211 27.92 -6.64 10.50
N LYS A 212 27.95 -6.79 11.84
CA LYS A 212 27.33 -7.93 12.51
C LYS A 212 25.83 -8.01 12.19
N GLN A 213 25.36 -9.20 11.86
CA GLN A 213 23.94 -9.49 11.73
C GLN A 213 23.34 -9.69 13.12
N LEU A 214 22.32 -8.91 13.42
CA LEU A 214 21.51 -8.97 14.64
C LEU A 214 20.25 -9.81 14.39
N VAL A 215 19.63 -10.25 15.46
CA VAL A 215 18.30 -10.87 15.43
C VAL A 215 17.27 -9.77 15.64
N ARG A 216 16.38 -9.58 14.67
CA ARG A 216 15.22 -8.68 14.77
C ARG A 216 14.01 -9.46 15.22
N VAL A 217 13.51 -9.15 16.40
CA VAL A 217 12.33 -9.77 17.00
C VAL A 217 11.13 -8.86 16.80
N TYR A 218 10.14 -9.32 16.01
CA TYR A 218 8.90 -8.59 15.76
C TYR A 218 7.81 -8.97 16.73
N GLY A 219 7.05 -7.99 17.20
CA GLY A 219 5.91 -8.20 18.07
C GLY A 219 4.79 -7.20 17.84
N ILE A 220 3.61 -7.55 18.38
CA ILE A 220 2.46 -6.65 18.44
C ILE A 220 1.78 -6.80 19.80
N THR A 221 1.28 -5.70 20.32
CA THR A 221 0.62 -5.65 21.64
C THR A 221 -0.65 -4.83 21.56
N PHE A 222 -1.56 -5.10 22.52
CA PHE A 222 -2.85 -4.42 22.60
C PHE A 222 -3.21 -4.11 24.04
N PRO A 223 -4.01 -3.03 24.27
CA PRO A 223 -4.53 -2.69 25.61
C PRO A 223 -5.64 -3.64 26.10
N LYS A 224 -6.14 -4.53 25.23
CA LYS A 224 -7.18 -5.52 25.54
C LYS A 224 -6.93 -6.81 24.75
N LYS A 225 -7.13 -7.97 25.40
CA LYS A 225 -6.98 -9.27 24.74
C LYS A 225 -7.91 -9.43 23.54
N LYS A 226 -9.15 -8.94 23.62
CA LYS A 226 -10.12 -8.98 22.50
C LYS A 226 -9.56 -8.38 21.21
N LEU A 227 -8.82 -7.25 21.29
CA LEU A 227 -8.22 -6.61 20.13
C LEU A 227 -7.11 -7.47 19.52
N LEU A 228 -6.33 -8.17 20.33
CA LEU A 228 -5.35 -9.14 19.82
C LEU A 228 -6.04 -10.30 19.12
N ASP A 229 -7.09 -10.86 19.71
CA ASP A 229 -7.80 -12.00 19.13
C ASP A 229 -8.43 -11.60 17.77
N GLU A 230 -9.03 -10.43 17.67
CA GLU A 230 -9.56 -9.85 16.42
C GLU A 230 -8.43 -9.66 15.37
N TYR A 231 -7.29 -9.13 15.79
CA TYR A 231 -6.12 -8.96 14.93
C TYR A 231 -5.59 -10.30 14.40
N LEU A 232 -5.50 -11.34 15.24
CA LEU A 232 -5.03 -12.65 14.82
C LEU A 232 -5.98 -13.31 13.82
N VAL A 233 -7.30 -13.15 13.98
CA VAL A 233 -8.29 -13.59 12.99
C VAL A 233 -8.08 -12.87 11.66
N LEU A 234 -7.89 -11.55 11.67
CA LEU A 234 -7.59 -10.77 10.46
C LEU A 234 -6.30 -11.23 9.78
N MET A 235 -5.25 -11.53 10.55
CA MET A 235 -3.99 -12.01 9.99
C MET A 235 -4.10 -13.40 9.36
N GLU A 236 -4.90 -14.31 9.96
CA GLU A 236 -5.19 -15.61 9.35
C GLU A 236 -6.00 -15.47 8.05
N GLU A 237 -6.99 -14.59 8.02
CA GLU A 237 -7.72 -14.27 6.78
C GLU A 237 -6.79 -13.64 5.73
N ALA A 238 -5.86 -12.75 6.15
CA ALA A 238 -4.86 -12.19 5.26
C ALA A 238 -4.01 -13.26 4.58
N LYS A 239 -3.52 -14.25 5.35
CA LYS A 239 -2.74 -15.38 4.81
C LYS A 239 -3.54 -16.21 3.81
N LYS A 240 -4.82 -16.44 4.08
CA LYS A 240 -5.71 -17.18 3.16
C LYS A 240 -5.95 -16.43 1.85
N ARG A 241 -5.93 -15.09 1.90
CA ARG A 241 -6.17 -14.19 0.77
C ARG A 241 -4.90 -13.73 0.06
N ASP A 242 -3.71 -14.17 0.50
CA ASP A 242 -2.43 -13.80 -0.11
C ASP A 242 -2.46 -14.06 -1.63
N HIS A 243 -2.26 -12.99 -2.41
CA HIS A 243 -2.32 -13.04 -3.88
C HIS A 243 -1.31 -14.00 -4.48
N ARG A 244 -0.16 -14.25 -3.81
CA ARG A 244 0.86 -15.20 -4.27
C ARG A 244 0.36 -16.64 -4.20
N LYS A 245 -0.37 -16.96 -3.12
CA LYS A 245 -0.99 -18.28 -2.94
C LYS A 245 -2.14 -18.48 -3.92
N ILE A 246 -3.10 -17.55 -3.92
CA ILE A 246 -4.28 -17.61 -4.80
C ILE A 246 -3.87 -17.55 -6.26
N GLY A 247 -2.94 -16.68 -6.63
CA GLY A 247 -2.44 -16.55 -7.99
C GLY A 247 -1.79 -17.85 -8.51
N LYS A 248 -1.07 -18.58 -7.64
CA LYS A 248 -0.54 -19.90 -7.96
C LYS A 248 -1.65 -20.94 -8.10
N GLU A 249 -2.60 -20.99 -7.16
CA GLU A 249 -3.75 -21.92 -7.19
C GLU A 249 -4.61 -21.74 -8.45
N MET A 250 -4.79 -20.49 -8.89
CA MET A 250 -5.58 -20.12 -10.07
C MET A 250 -4.75 -20.03 -11.36
N GLU A 251 -3.46 -20.29 -11.31
CA GLU A 251 -2.54 -20.24 -12.46
C GLU A 251 -2.55 -18.86 -13.17
N LEU A 252 -2.50 -17.76 -12.39
CA LEU A 252 -2.57 -16.42 -12.93
C LEU A 252 -1.20 -15.87 -13.34
N PHE A 253 -0.18 -16.09 -12.53
CA PHE A 253 1.18 -15.60 -12.77
C PHE A 253 2.22 -16.48 -12.09
N ALA A 254 3.48 -16.30 -12.51
CA ALA A 254 4.63 -16.99 -11.93
C ALA A 254 5.86 -16.08 -11.89
N PHE A 255 6.83 -16.45 -11.07
CA PHE A 255 8.18 -15.88 -11.05
C PHE A 255 9.19 -16.98 -11.33
N SER A 256 10.25 -16.66 -12.08
CA SER A 256 11.33 -17.57 -12.41
C SER A 256 12.67 -16.95 -12.10
N SER A 257 13.56 -17.70 -11.45
CA SER A 257 14.94 -17.27 -11.22
C SER A 257 15.71 -16.99 -12.53
N ASN A 258 15.37 -17.72 -13.60
CA ASN A 258 15.99 -17.57 -14.90
C ASN A 258 15.58 -16.25 -15.61
N VAL A 259 14.36 -15.76 -15.31
CA VAL A 259 13.89 -14.46 -15.83
C VAL A 259 14.43 -13.33 -14.96
N GLY A 260 14.49 -13.54 -13.66
CA GLY A 260 15.00 -12.57 -12.69
C GLY A 260 13.98 -12.14 -11.64
N PRO A 261 14.45 -11.66 -10.49
CA PRO A 261 13.59 -11.24 -9.39
C PRO A 261 12.79 -9.98 -9.75
N GLY A 262 11.51 -9.96 -9.36
CA GLY A 262 10.62 -8.82 -9.61
C GLY A 262 10.16 -8.69 -11.07
N LEU A 263 10.32 -9.72 -11.89
CA LEU A 263 9.87 -9.77 -13.28
C LEU A 263 8.77 -10.84 -13.43
N PRO A 264 7.48 -10.46 -13.29
CA PRO A 264 6.38 -11.41 -13.32
C PRO A 264 6.13 -11.98 -14.72
N LEU A 265 5.84 -13.27 -14.78
CA LEU A 265 5.32 -13.95 -15.95
C LEU A 265 3.80 -14.08 -15.81
N TRP A 266 3.07 -13.47 -16.71
CA TRP A 266 1.63 -13.63 -16.79
C TRP A 266 1.29 -14.96 -17.50
N LEU A 267 0.57 -15.84 -16.81
CA LEU A 267 0.09 -17.09 -17.37
C LEU A 267 -1.20 -16.86 -18.18
N PRO A 268 -1.67 -17.82 -18.98
CA PRO A 268 -2.83 -17.62 -19.85
C PRO A 268 -4.07 -17.06 -19.14
N LYS A 269 -4.42 -17.57 -17.97
CA LYS A 269 -5.56 -17.09 -17.19
C LYS A 269 -5.34 -15.69 -16.62
N GLY A 270 -4.13 -15.39 -16.18
CA GLY A 270 -3.77 -14.06 -15.72
C GLY A 270 -3.75 -13.03 -16.85
N THR A 271 -3.32 -13.45 -18.05
CA THR A 271 -3.38 -12.61 -19.26
C THR A 271 -4.82 -12.29 -19.62
N GLN A 272 -5.73 -13.27 -19.60
CA GLN A 272 -7.16 -13.04 -19.84
C GLN A 272 -7.77 -12.05 -18.83
N LEU A 273 -7.44 -12.19 -17.55
CA LEU A 273 -7.89 -11.25 -16.50
C LEU A 273 -7.42 -9.84 -16.80
N ARG A 274 -6.16 -9.69 -17.15
CA ARG A 274 -5.52 -8.43 -17.50
C ARG A 274 -6.14 -7.81 -18.75
N ASP A 275 -6.31 -8.57 -19.83
CA ASP A 275 -6.91 -8.12 -21.08
C ASP A 275 -8.33 -7.57 -20.87
N ARG A 276 -9.11 -8.18 -19.98
CA ARG A 276 -10.46 -7.70 -19.64
C ARG A 276 -10.45 -6.40 -18.85
N LEU A 277 -9.54 -6.25 -17.92
CA LEU A 277 -9.34 -4.98 -17.21
C LEU A 277 -8.92 -3.87 -18.19
N GLU A 278 -7.99 -4.17 -19.10
CA GLU A 278 -7.55 -3.23 -20.12
C GLU A 278 -8.70 -2.86 -21.10
N ALA A 279 -9.46 -3.85 -21.55
CA ALA A 279 -10.60 -3.63 -22.44
C ALA A 279 -11.68 -2.74 -21.80
N MET A 280 -11.99 -2.99 -20.51
CA MET A 280 -12.89 -2.17 -19.74
C MET A 280 -12.42 -0.72 -19.69
N LEU A 281 -11.17 -0.49 -19.29
CA LEU A 281 -10.65 0.87 -19.16
C LEU A 281 -10.57 1.57 -20.52
N ARG A 282 -10.15 0.89 -21.59
CA ARG A 282 -10.15 1.45 -22.94
C ARG A 282 -11.54 1.88 -23.41
N LYS A 283 -12.59 1.12 -23.05
CA LYS A 283 -13.98 1.49 -23.34
C LYS A 283 -14.37 2.77 -22.60
N VAL A 284 -14.04 2.89 -21.32
CA VAL A 284 -14.27 4.10 -20.52
C VAL A 284 -13.47 5.28 -21.11
N GLN A 285 -12.18 5.11 -21.38
CA GLN A 285 -11.32 6.13 -21.95
C GLN A 285 -11.85 6.67 -23.29
N LYS A 286 -12.35 5.78 -24.17
CA LYS A 286 -12.94 6.18 -25.45
C LYS A 286 -14.13 7.12 -25.25
N ARG A 287 -14.98 6.87 -24.25
CA ARG A 287 -16.14 7.74 -23.93
C ARG A 287 -15.71 9.12 -23.45
N PHE A 288 -14.55 9.23 -22.82
CA PHE A 288 -13.98 10.49 -22.34
C PHE A 288 -13.00 11.14 -23.34
N GLY A 289 -12.93 10.62 -24.58
CA GLY A 289 -12.15 11.22 -25.68
C GLY A 289 -10.63 11.02 -25.58
N TYR A 290 -10.17 9.93 -24.96
CA TYR A 290 -8.75 9.58 -24.96
C TYR A 290 -8.32 8.91 -26.25
N LEU A 291 -7.13 9.28 -26.72
CA LEU A 291 -6.45 8.71 -27.88
C LEU A 291 -5.39 7.71 -27.39
N GLN A 292 -5.45 6.49 -27.90
CA GLN A 292 -4.47 5.45 -27.53
C GLN A 292 -3.15 5.68 -28.25
N VAL A 293 -2.05 5.58 -27.52
CA VAL A 293 -0.69 5.63 -28.02
C VAL A 293 0.11 4.43 -27.54
N ILE A 294 1.25 4.14 -28.16
CA ILE A 294 2.20 3.11 -27.76
C ILE A 294 3.60 3.71 -27.87
N THR A 295 4.37 3.58 -26.81
CA THR A 295 5.73 4.11 -26.74
C THR A 295 6.76 2.98 -26.53
N PRO A 296 8.00 3.13 -27.04
CA PRO A 296 9.03 2.12 -26.89
C PRO A 296 9.45 1.93 -25.43
N HIS A 297 9.98 0.76 -25.10
CA HIS A 297 10.44 0.40 -23.74
C HIS A 297 11.77 1.08 -23.36
N ILE A 298 12.52 1.53 -24.35
CA ILE A 298 13.80 2.23 -24.16
C ILE A 298 13.70 3.63 -24.76
N GLY A 299 14.48 4.56 -24.22
CA GLY A 299 14.61 5.92 -24.76
C GLY A 299 16.02 6.43 -24.54
N ASN A 300 16.44 7.40 -25.38
CA ASN A 300 17.71 8.07 -25.20
C ASN A 300 17.81 8.66 -23.78
N LYS A 301 18.95 8.53 -23.14
CA LYS A 301 19.21 9.02 -21.78
C LYS A 301 18.86 10.51 -21.61
N MET A 302 19.11 11.32 -22.65
CA MET A 302 18.82 12.76 -22.61
C MET A 302 17.34 13.07 -22.44
N LEU A 303 16.43 12.22 -22.92
CA LEU A 303 15.00 12.34 -22.67
C LEU A 303 14.67 12.37 -21.16
N TYR A 304 15.35 11.51 -20.39
CA TYR A 304 15.16 11.40 -18.94
C TYR A 304 15.97 12.41 -18.13
N VAL A 305 17.04 12.93 -18.70
CA VAL A 305 17.77 14.09 -18.16
C VAL A 305 16.89 15.34 -18.29
N THR A 306 16.32 15.59 -19.48
CA THR A 306 15.41 16.71 -19.73
C THR A 306 14.21 16.68 -18.78
N SER A 307 13.57 15.54 -18.59
CA SER A 307 12.43 15.39 -17.68
C SER A 307 12.80 15.47 -16.20
N GLY A 308 14.07 15.33 -15.84
CA GLY A 308 14.54 15.28 -14.45
C GLY A 308 14.47 13.90 -13.79
N HIS A 309 13.92 12.90 -14.47
CA HIS A 309 13.79 11.54 -13.92
C HIS A 309 15.15 10.89 -13.66
N TYR A 310 16.12 11.09 -14.55
CA TYR A 310 17.46 10.50 -14.40
C TYR A 310 18.14 10.94 -13.10
N ALA A 311 18.06 12.22 -12.75
CA ALA A 311 18.66 12.74 -11.52
C ALA A 311 17.93 12.27 -10.25
N LYS A 312 16.62 12.11 -10.30
CA LYS A 312 15.78 11.78 -9.13
C LYS A 312 15.65 10.27 -8.89
N TYR A 313 15.63 9.45 -9.93
CA TYR A 313 15.50 7.99 -9.85
C TYR A 313 16.82 7.24 -10.07
N GLY A 314 17.98 7.91 -10.11
CA GLY A 314 19.26 7.32 -10.52
C GLY A 314 19.65 6.04 -9.79
N LYS A 315 19.32 5.92 -8.49
CA LYS A 315 19.55 4.69 -7.70
C LYS A 315 18.54 3.59 -7.97
N ASP A 316 17.31 3.97 -8.35
CA ASP A 316 16.18 3.06 -8.58
C ASP A 316 15.94 2.83 -10.09
N SER A 317 16.88 3.21 -10.93
CA SER A 317 16.88 2.94 -12.37
C SER A 317 17.83 1.80 -12.71
N PHE A 318 17.47 1.02 -13.72
CA PHE A 318 18.44 0.14 -14.37
C PHE A 318 19.59 0.96 -14.93
N GLN A 319 20.81 0.41 -14.93
CA GLN A 319 21.97 1.09 -15.50
C GLN A 319 21.76 1.39 -16.98
N PRO A 320 22.35 2.48 -17.53
CA PRO A 320 22.25 2.79 -18.94
C PRO A 320 22.71 1.63 -19.83
N ILE A 321 21.98 1.43 -20.91
CA ILE A 321 22.33 0.50 -21.99
C ILE A 321 23.29 1.25 -22.91
N HIS A 322 24.50 0.73 -23.05
CA HIS A 322 25.51 1.26 -23.96
C HIS A 322 25.36 0.61 -25.34
N THR A 323 25.45 1.41 -26.40
CA THR A 323 25.45 0.93 -27.77
C THR A 323 26.88 0.81 -28.31
N PRO A 324 27.09 0.25 -29.51
CA PRO A 324 28.40 0.25 -30.15
C PRO A 324 28.94 1.67 -30.49
N GLU A 325 28.07 2.69 -30.51
CA GLU A 325 28.48 4.08 -30.74
C GLU A 325 28.94 4.72 -29.40
N GLU A 326 30.12 5.29 -29.43
CA GLU A 326 30.70 5.92 -28.22
C GLU A 326 29.88 7.13 -27.78
N GLY A 327 29.49 7.12 -26.49
CA GLY A 327 28.68 8.20 -25.90
C GLY A 327 27.18 8.09 -26.11
N GLU A 328 26.71 7.08 -26.86
CA GLU A 328 25.28 6.83 -27.01
C GLU A 328 24.77 5.92 -25.89
N GLU A 329 23.81 6.41 -25.10
CA GLU A 329 23.23 5.71 -23.96
C GLU A 329 21.70 5.73 -24.01
N TYR A 330 21.10 4.56 -23.76
CA TYR A 330 19.66 4.40 -23.62
C TYR A 330 19.32 3.94 -22.22
N LEU A 331 18.08 4.21 -21.78
CA LEU A 331 17.53 3.72 -20.52
C LEU A 331 16.25 2.90 -20.78
N LEU A 332 16.04 1.86 -19.99
CA LEU A 332 14.70 1.32 -19.80
C LEU A 332 13.84 2.42 -19.17
N LYS A 333 12.70 2.74 -19.77
CA LYS A 333 11.86 3.85 -19.32
C LYS A 333 11.35 3.63 -17.88
N PRO A 334 11.64 4.55 -16.94
CA PRO A 334 11.09 4.50 -15.59
C PRO A 334 9.69 5.09 -15.50
N MET A 335 9.29 5.86 -16.52
CA MET A 335 8.02 6.58 -16.64
C MET A 335 7.65 6.76 -18.13
N ASN A 336 6.34 6.92 -18.43
CA ASN A 336 5.82 7.12 -19.77
C ASN A 336 5.72 8.60 -20.17
N CYS A 337 5.61 9.51 -19.21
CA CYS A 337 5.35 10.93 -19.44
C CYS A 337 6.34 11.64 -20.39
N PRO A 338 7.67 11.37 -20.37
CA PRO A 338 8.59 12.01 -21.32
C PRO A 338 8.27 11.69 -22.79
N HIS A 339 7.87 10.44 -23.05
CA HIS A 339 7.47 10.01 -24.40
C HIS A 339 6.19 10.70 -24.87
N HIS A 340 5.20 10.88 -23.98
CA HIS A 340 3.96 11.60 -24.31
C HIS A 340 4.21 13.08 -24.59
N CYS A 341 5.17 13.70 -23.90
CA CYS A 341 5.62 15.07 -24.22
C CYS A 341 6.19 15.14 -25.65
N GLU A 342 7.00 14.16 -26.06
CA GLU A 342 7.52 14.10 -27.43
C GLU A 342 6.41 13.87 -28.46
N ILE A 343 5.42 13.00 -28.18
CA ILE A 343 4.23 12.82 -29.05
C ILE A 343 3.46 14.13 -29.20
N TYR A 344 3.31 14.92 -28.12
CA TYR A 344 2.67 16.22 -28.20
C TYR A 344 3.39 17.15 -29.18
N LYS A 345 4.72 17.15 -29.19
CA LYS A 345 5.57 18.02 -30.05
C LYS A 345 5.58 17.64 -31.53
N VAL A 346 5.19 16.42 -31.90
CA VAL A 346 5.22 15.95 -33.30
C VAL A 346 4.45 16.87 -34.23
N THR A 347 3.37 17.51 -33.75
CA THR A 347 2.53 18.40 -34.52
C THR A 347 2.34 19.73 -33.80
N PRO A 348 2.47 20.89 -34.51
CA PRO A 348 2.11 22.18 -33.94
C PRO A 348 0.68 22.17 -33.39
N ARG A 349 0.46 22.73 -32.21
CA ARG A 349 -0.84 22.74 -31.54
C ARG A 349 -1.45 24.13 -31.50
N SER A 350 -2.77 24.18 -31.54
CA SER A 350 -3.55 25.39 -31.30
C SER A 350 -4.48 25.21 -30.08
N TYR A 351 -5.03 26.30 -29.58
CA TYR A 351 -6.00 26.26 -28.47
C TYR A 351 -7.25 25.40 -28.78
N LYS A 352 -7.55 25.17 -30.07
CA LYS A 352 -8.68 24.34 -30.56
C LYS A 352 -8.39 22.84 -30.41
N ASP A 353 -7.12 22.45 -30.39
CA ASP A 353 -6.70 21.05 -30.23
C ASP A 353 -6.74 20.58 -28.79
N LEU A 354 -6.84 21.52 -27.83
CA LEU A 354 -6.85 21.25 -26.40
C LEU A 354 -8.26 21.22 -25.82
N PRO A 355 -8.56 20.30 -24.89
CA PRO A 355 -7.64 19.37 -24.22
C PRO A 355 -7.30 18.15 -25.11
N LEU A 356 -6.03 17.79 -25.11
CA LEU A 356 -5.50 16.60 -25.81
C LEU A 356 -5.17 15.52 -24.77
N ARG A 357 -5.70 14.31 -24.97
CA ARG A 357 -5.60 13.22 -23.99
C ARG A 357 -4.96 11.99 -24.62
N PHE A 358 -3.74 11.65 -24.23
CA PHE A 358 -3.05 10.43 -24.64
C PHE A 358 -3.13 9.38 -23.52
N ALA A 359 -3.39 8.13 -23.89
CA ALA A 359 -3.44 7.01 -22.96
C ALA A 359 -2.70 5.80 -23.52
N GLU A 360 -1.98 5.08 -22.64
CA GLU A 360 -1.38 3.78 -22.96
C GLU A 360 -1.38 2.86 -21.74
N PHE A 361 -1.35 1.55 -21.99
CA PHE A 361 -0.88 0.59 -21.01
C PHE A 361 0.64 0.47 -21.17
N GLY A 362 1.36 1.36 -20.53
CA GLY A 362 2.79 1.54 -20.72
C GLY A 362 3.59 0.76 -19.69
N THR A 363 4.43 -0.18 -20.13
CA THR A 363 5.32 -0.91 -19.24
C THR A 363 6.53 -0.04 -18.89
N VAL A 364 6.80 0.08 -17.60
CA VAL A 364 7.92 0.83 -17.03
C VAL A 364 8.79 -0.07 -16.15
N TYR A 365 10.03 0.36 -15.91
CA TYR A 365 11.06 -0.44 -15.26
C TYR A 365 11.72 0.35 -14.14
N ARG A 366 11.78 -0.25 -12.93
CA ARG A 366 12.46 0.33 -11.78
C ARG A 366 13.28 -0.73 -11.08
N TYR A 367 14.52 -0.40 -10.72
CA TYR A 367 15.40 -1.30 -10.02
C TYR A 367 15.10 -1.28 -8.53
N GLU A 368 13.96 -1.84 -8.14
CA GLU A 368 13.61 -2.03 -6.73
C GLU A 368 14.62 -2.95 -6.06
N GLN A 369 15.02 -2.65 -4.81
CA GLN A 369 15.97 -3.47 -4.07
C GLN A 369 15.38 -4.86 -3.79
N SER A 370 16.23 -5.88 -3.76
CA SER A 370 15.78 -7.28 -3.63
C SER A 370 14.95 -7.53 -2.35
N GLY A 371 15.29 -6.86 -1.24
CA GLY A 371 14.56 -6.98 0.03
C GLY A 371 13.18 -6.34 0.03
N GLU A 372 12.87 -5.52 -0.95
CA GLU A 372 11.58 -4.82 -1.07
C GLU A 372 10.59 -5.54 -1.98
N LEU A 373 11.05 -6.48 -2.80
CA LEU A 373 10.21 -7.21 -3.75
C LEU A 373 9.17 -8.08 -3.03
N HIS A 374 7.91 -7.97 -3.45
CA HIS A 374 6.83 -8.72 -2.81
C HIS A 374 5.72 -9.08 -3.80
N GLY A 375 5.76 -10.32 -4.33
CA GLY A 375 4.77 -10.82 -5.29
C GLY A 375 4.53 -9.81 -6.43
N LEU A 376 3.27 -9.55 -6.76
CA LEU A 376 2.89 -8.52 -7.75
C LEU A 376 2.80 -7.10 -7.16
N THR A 377 2.84 -6.93 -5.84
CA THR A 377 2.66 -5.60 -5.23
C THR A 377 3.89 -4.72 -5.36
N ARG A 378 5.10 -5.31 -5.43
CA ARG A 378 6.35 -4.60 -5.66
C ARG A 378 7.25 -5.39 -6.59
N VAL A 379 7.40 -4.91 -7.80
CA VAL A 379 8.06 -5.58 -8.93
C VAL A 379 9.02 -4.62 -9.64
N ARG A 380 9.88 -5.14 -10.50
CA ARG A 380 10.86 -4.37 -11.29
C ARG A 380 10.36 -3.99 -12.69
N SER A 381 9.37 -4.71 -13.19
CA SER A 381 8.68 -4.41 -14.45
C SER A 381 7.18 -4.42 -14.19
N PHE A 382 6.50 -3.32 -14.49
CA PHE A 382 5.06 -3.20 -14.31
C PHE A 382 4.43 -2.32 -15.37
N THR A 383 3.16 -2.57 -15.64
CA THR A 383 2.39 -1.84 -16.63
C THR A 383 1.48 -0.82 -15.94
N GLN A 384 1.63 0.45 -16.30
CA GLN A 384 0.73 1.51 -15.85
C GLN A 384 -0.37 1.73 -16.88
N ASP A 385 -1.59 1.93 -16.41
CA ASP A 385 -2.71 2.45 -17.18
C ASP A 385 -2.60 3.98 -17.30
N ASP A 386 -1.51 4.39 -17.86
CA ASP A 386 -1.01 5.75 -17.83
C ASP A 386 -1.70 6.63 -18.87
N ALA A 387 -2.03 7.84 -18.50
CA ALA A 387 -2.49 8.83 -19.46
C ALA A 387 -2.07 10.24 -19.06
N HIS A 388 -1.88 11.06 -20.08
CA HIS A 388 -1.46 12.43 -19.93
C HIS A 388 -2.42 13.34 -20.71
N ILE A 389 -2.95 14.32 -20.01
CA ILE A 389 -3.87 15.32 -20.54
C ILE A 389 -3.11 16.62 -20.65
N PHE A 390 -3.05 17.17 -21.85
CA PHE A 390 -2.50 18.49 -22.12
C PHE A 390 -3.68 19.45 -22.30
N CYS A 391 -3.80 20.43 -21.44
CA CYS A 391 -4.94 21.35 -21.45
C CYS A 391 -4.50 22.80 -21.24
N ARG A 392 -5.39 23.73 -21.56
CA ARG A 392 -5.21 25.13 -21.19
C ARG A 392 -5.47 25.30 -19.69
N PRO A 393 -4.89 26.33 -19.04
CA PRO A 393 -5.14 26.61 -17.62
C PRO A 393 -6.61 26.72 -17.24
N ASP A 394 -7.44 27.30 -18.13
CA ASP A 394 -8.89 27.45 -17.93
C ASP A 394 -9.67 26.11 -18.03
N GLN A 395 -9.09 25.06 -18.60
CA GLN A 395 -9.69 23.74 -18.73
C GLN A 395 -9.26 22.78 -17.59
N LEU A 396 -8.25 23.16 -16.80
CA LEU A 396 -7.62 22.28 -15.81
C LEU A 396 -8.62 21.63 -14.86
N LYS A 397 -9.48 22.44 -14.25
CA LYS A 397 -10.47 21.98 -13.28
C LYS A 397 -11.44 20.97 -13.89
N ASP A 398 -12.01 21.27 -15.06
CA ASP A 398 -12.97 20.40 -15.73
C ASP A 398 -12.35 19.06 -16.10
N GLU A 399 -11.09 19.08 -16.59
CA GLU A 399 -10.37 17.86 -16.92
C GLU A 399 -10.02 17.03 -15.67
N PHE A 400 -9.64 17.67 -14.59
CA PHE A 400 -9.38 17.00 -13.31
C PHE A 400 -10.63 16.29 -12.79
N LEU A 401 -11.79 16.95 -12.81
CA LEU A 401 -13.07 16.39 -12.41
C LEU A 401 -13.46 15.16 -13.25
N LYS A 402 -13.25 15.20 -14.58
CA LYS A 402 -13.49 14.05 -15.47
C LYS A 402 -12.59 12.87 -15.14
N VAL A 403 -11.34 13.12 -14.75
CA VAL A 403 -10.45 12.04 -14.31
C VAL A 403 -10.94 11.39 -13.02
N MET A 404 -11.44 12.18 -12.07
CA MET A 404 -12.07 11.64 -10.86
C MET A 404 -13.25 10.74 -11.21
N ASP A 405 -14.10 11.15 -12.16
CA ASP A 405 -15.25 10.34 -12.62
C ASP A 405 -14.80 8.99 -13.21
N ILE A 406 -13.72 8.96 -13.99
CA ILE A 406 -13.15 7.71 -14.50
C ILE A 406 -12.72 6.78 -13.36
N ILE A 407 -12.05 7.30 -12.33
CA ILE A 407 -11.61 6.50 -11.18
C ILE A 407 -12.82 5.94 -10.42
N PHE A 408 -13.85 6.74 -10.18
CA PHE A 408 -15.07 6.30 -9.50
C PHE A 408 -15.82 5.23 -10.29
N ILE A 409 -15.89 5.34 -11.62
CA ILE A 409 -16.46 4.31 -12.50
C ILE A 409 -15.73 2.97 -12.27
N ILE A 410 -14.40 2.99 -12.27
CA ILE A 410 -13.58 1.78 -12.10
C ILE A 410 -13.77 1.17 -10.72
N PHE A 411 -13.72 1.99 -9.68
CA PHE A 411 -13.88 1.49 -8.30
C PHE A 411 -15.27 0.88 -8.11
N LYS A 412 -16.31 1.50 -8.64
CA LYS A 412 -17.67 0.96 -8.61
C LYS A 412 -17.77 -0.38 -9.35
N ALA A 413 -17.21 -0.48 -10.56
CA ALA A 413 -17.23 -1.70 -11.38
C ALA A 413 -16.56 -2.90 -10.69
N LEU A 414 -15.60 -2.65 -9.83
CA LEU A 414 -14.82 -3.65 -9.10
C LEU A 414 -15.20 -3.76 -7.62
N LYS A 415 -16.24 -3.03 -7.19
CA LYS A 415 -16.76 -3.02 -5.82
C LYS A 415 -15.72 -2.61 -4.78
N PHE A 416 -14.89 -1.65 -5.14
CA PHE A 416 -14.01 -0.96 -4.19
C PHE A 416 -14.76 0.20 -3.53
N ASP A 417 -15.70 -0.11 -2.63
CA ASP A 417 -16.53 0.89 -1.96
C ASP A 417 -15.80 1.57 -0.79
N ASN A 418 -14.66 1.02 -0.38
CA ASN A 418 -13.94 1.43 0.81
C ASN A 418 -12.60 2.08 0.44
N PHE A 419 -12.65 3.30 -0.08
CA PHE A 419 -11.46 4.09 -0.41
C PHE A 419 -11.40 5.39 0.39
N GLU A 420 -10.20 5.89 0.59
CA GLU A 420 -9.88 7.19 1.19
C GLU A 420 -9.11 8.02 0.17
N ALA A 421 -9.44 9.31 0.07
CA ALA A 421 -8.68 10.23 -0.76
C ALA A 421 -7.59 10.91 0.08
N GLN A 422 -6.41 11.08 -0.53
CA GLN A 422 -5.26 11.75 0.09
C GLN A 422 -4.71 12.80 -0.87
N ILE A 423 -4.69 14.05 -0.44
CA ILE A 423 -4.00 15.14 -1.15
C ILE A 423 -2.56 15.16 -0.65
N SER A 424 -1.64 14.86 -1.54
CA SER A 424 -0.21 14.82 -1.26
C SER A 424 0.45 16.11 -1.75
N LEU A 425 0.85 16.96 -0.81
CA LEU A 425 1.46 18.26 -1.03
C LEU A 425 2.97 18.22 -0.84
N ARG A 426 3.67 19.25 -1.31
CA ARG A 426 5.12 19.41 -1.09
C ARG A 426 5.45 19.56 0.40
N ASP A 427 6.67 19.16 0.76
CA ASP A 427 7.24 19.43 2.08
C ASP A 427 7.71 20.90 2.13
N PRO A 428 7.14 21.74 2.98
CA PRO A 428 7.54 23.14 3.09
C PRO A 428 8.98 23.34 3.59
N ASN A 429 9.53 22.33 4.27
CA ASN A 429 10.87 22.36 4.85
C ASN A 429 11.96 21.73 3.97
N ASN A 430 11.60 21.10 2.84
CA ASN A 430 12.55 20.41 1.96
C ASN A 430 12.31 20.80 0.49
N ARG A 431 12.66 22.03 0.16
CA ARG A 431 12.47 22.58 -1.20
C ARG A 431 13.27 21.85 -2.27
N GLU A 432 14.45 21.34 -1.94
CA GLU A 432 15.36 20.68 -2.88
C GLU A 432 14.81 19.35 -3.45
N LYS A 433 13.82 18.75 -2.77
CA LYS A 433 13.15 17.55 -3.24
C LYS A 433 12.36 17.80 -4.53
N TYR A 434 11.96 19.05 -4.80
CA TYR A 434 10.98 19.41 -5.83
C TYR A 434 11.59 20.27 -6.93
N ILE A 435 11.08 20.12 -8.16
CA ILE A 435 11.45 20.96 -9.32
C ILE A 435 10.36 22.02 -9.60
N GLY A 436 10.69 23.04 -10.36
CA GLY A 436 9.78 24.09 -10.79
C GLY A 436 9.70 25.28 -9.83
N SER A 437 8.88 26.28 -10.14
CA SER A 437 8.69 27.49 -9.36
C SER A 437 7.64 27.30 -8.26
N ASP A 438 7.73 28.12 -7.20
CA ASP A 438 6.71 28.12 -6.13
C ASP A 438 5.33 28.53 -6.66
N GLU A 439 5.28 29.46 -7.62
CA GLU A 439 4.03 29.87 -8.28
C GLU A 439 3.33 28.70 -8.98
N ASN A 440 4.08 27.85 -9.69
CA ASN A 440 3.54 26.65 -10.33
C ASN A 440 2.99 25.67 -9.31
N TRP A 441 3.71 25.48 -8.20
CA TRP A 441 3.27 24.61 -7.11
C TRP A 441 1.99 25.11 -6.45
N GLU A 442 1.91 26.40 -6.12
CA GLU A 442 0.70 27.00 -5.51
C GLU A 442 -0.54 26.88 -6.41
N LYS A 443 -0.37 27.10 -7.72
CA LYS A 443 -1.46 26.91 -8.69
C LYS A 443 -1.94 25.46 -8.74
N ALA A 444 -1.02 24.50 -8.77
CA ALA A 444 -1.33 23.09 -8.84
C ALA A 444 -1.99 22.58 -7.55
N GLU A 445 -1.45 22.95 -6.38
CA GLU A 445 -1.99 22.58 -5.07
C GLU A 445 -3.41 23.12 -4.88
N ARG A 446 -3.65 24.37 -5.25
CA ARG A 446 -4.98 25.00 -5.20
C ARG A 446 -5.99 24.30 -6.11
N ALA A 447 -5.60 23.96 -7.33
CA ALA A 447 -6.48 23.28 -8.29
C ALA A 447 -6.97 21.93 -7.77
N ILE A 448 -6.11 21.15 -7.11
CA ILE A 448 -6.48 19.85 -6.51
C ILE A 448 -7.46 20.04 -5.35
N VAL A 449 -7.19 20.98 -4.45
CA VAL A 449 -8.06 21.25 -3.29
C VAL A 449 -9.45 21.67 -3.76
N GLU A 450 -9.54 22.65 -4.68
CA GLU A 450 -10.80 23.14 -5.21
C GLU A 450 -11.62 22.04 -5.94
N ALA A 451 -10.95 21.15 -6.68
CA ALA A 451 -11.61 20.03 -7.33
C ALA A 451 -12.18 19.01 -6.33
N CYS A 452 -11.44 18.72 -5.25
CA CYS A 452 -11.94 17.84 -4.18
C CYS A 452 -13.15 18.44 -3.46
N GLU A 453 -13.12 19.74 -3.16
CA GLU A 453 -14.22 20.46 -2.53
C GLU A 453 -15.49 20.44 -3.41
N GLU A 454 -15.36 20.67 -4.71
CA GLU A 454 -16.49 20.65 -5.65
C GLU A 454 -17.15 19.27 -5.75
N LYS A 455 -16.36 18.19 -5.71
CA LYS A 455 -16.90 16.81 -5.67
C LYS A 455 -17.40 16.39 -4.28
N GLY A 456 -17.28 17.24 -3.26
CA GLY A 456 -17.59 16.89 -1.87
C GLY A 456 -16.73 15.73 -1.35
N LEU A 457 -15.54 15.55 -1.92
CA LEU A 457 -14.62 14.47 -1.57
C LEU A 457 -13.83 14.89 -0.32
N LYS A 458 -14.05 14.19 0.79
CA LYS A 458 -13.25 14.36 1.99
C LYS A 458 -11.87 13.73 1.76
N ALA A 459 -10.85 14.58 1.63
CA ALA A 459 -9.48 14.13 1.45
C ALA A 459 -8.62 14.51 2.67
N ARG A 460 -7.75 13.59 3.06
CA ARG A 460 -6.70 13.85 4.05
C ARG A 460 -5.54 14.57 3.36
N VAL A 461 -5.02 15.63 3.96
CA VAL A 461 -3.86 16.35 3.45
C VAL A 461 -2.59 15.80 4.11
N GLU A 462 -1.60 15.42 3.28
CA GLU A 462 -0.28 14.95 3.70
C GLU A 462 0.81 15.78 3.04
N TYR A 463 1.71 16.31 3.86
CA TYR A 463 2.86 17.08 3.39
C TYR A 463 4.07 16.16 3.20
N GLY A 464 4.87 16.44 2.17
CA GLY A 464 6.08 15.68 1.85
C GLY A 464 5.86 14.47 0.93
N GLU A 465 4.61 14.09 0.67
CA GLU A 465 4.24 12.94 -0.15
C GLU A 465 3.99 13.27 -1.64
N ALA A 466 4.09 14.55 -2.02
CA ALA A 466 4.00 14.96 -3.42
C ALA A 466 5.11 14.34 -4.27
N ALA A 467 4.84 14.12 -5.55
CA ALA A 467 5.89 13.78 -6.50
C ALA A 467 6.84 14.97 -6.71
N PHE A 468 8.05 14.70 -7.21
CA PHE A 468 9.06 15.75 -7.34
C PHE A 468 8.68 16.87 -8.33
N HIS A 469 7.73 16.62 -9.24
CA HIS A 469 7.29 17.57 -10.28
C HIS A 469 5.87 18.13 -10.10
N GLY A 470 5.12 17.68 -9.09
CA GLY A 470 3.79 18.22 -8.82
C GLY A 470 3.04 17.53 -7.68
N PRO A 471 2.01 18.19 -7.13
CA PRO A 471 1.13 17.62 -6.11
C PRO A 471 0.21 16.57 -6.72
N LYS A 472 -0.33 15.68 -5.88
CA LYS A 472 -1.19 14.57 -6.33
C LYS A 472 -2.40 14.38 -5.43
N LEU A 473 -3.45 13.84 -6.05
CA LEU A 473 -4.58 13.23 -5.37
C LEU A 473 -4.44 11.71 -5.50
N ASP A 474 -4.20 11.05 -4.38
CA ASP A 474 -4.06 9.59 -4.31
C ASP A 474 -5.34 8.96 -3.75
N PHE A 475 -5.73 7.83 -4.32
CA PHE A 475 -6.85 7.03 -3.83
C PHE A 475 -6.32 5.78 -3.13
N MET A 476 -6.50 5.76 -1.82
CA MET A 476 -6.09 4.68 -0.94
C MET A 476 -7.27 3.72 -0.77
N VAL A 477 -7.17 2.52 -1.32
CA VAL A 477 -8.20 1.49 -1.20
C VAL A 477 -7.87 0.60 0.00
N LYS A 478 -8.89 0.26 0.79
CA LYS A 478 -8.77 -0.75 1.83
C LYS A 478 -9.23 -2.09 1.26
N ASP A 479 -8.38 -3.10 1.38
CA ASP A 479 -8.78 -4.46 1.03
C ASP A 479 -9.78 -5.03 2.06
N ALA A 480 -10.28 -6.23 1.81
CA ALA A 480 -11.29 -6.87 2.65
C ALA A 480 -10.85 -7.13 4.10
N ILE A 481 -9.57 -7.00 4.40
CA ILE A 481 -8.98 -7.15 5.74
C ILE A 481 -8.43 -5.83 6.30
N GLY A 482 -8.74 -4.70 5.65
CA GLY A 482 -8.46 -3.34 6.13
C GLY A 482 -7.06 -2.82 5.82
N ARG A 483 -6.23 -3.52 5.03
CA ARG A 483 -4.92 -3.00 4.58
C ARG A 483 -5.12 -1.91 3.54
N ARG A 484 -4.33 -0.84 3.66
CA ARG A 484 -4.39 0.31 2.75
C ARG A 484 -3.43 0.11 1.58
N TRP A 485 -3.92 0.36 0.37
CA TRP A 485 -3.16 0.28 -0.87
C TRP A 485 -3.37 1.54 -1.70
N GLN A 486 -2.30 2.19 -2.10
CA GLN A 486 -2.38 3.27 -3.08
C GLN A 486 -2.61 2.65 -4.47
N LEU A 487 -3.75 2.95 -5.06
CA LEU A 487 -4.13 2.55 -6.42
C LEU A 487 -4.18 3.76 -7.34
N GLY A 488 -5.34 4.40 -7.47
CA GLY A 488 -5.51 5.53 -8.38
C GLY A 488 -4.72 6.78 -7.97
N THR A 489 -4.18 7.47 -8.95
CA THR A 489 -3.46 8.73 -8.75
C THR A 489 -3.81 9.73 -9.85
N ILE A 490 -3.99 11.00 -9.48
CA ILE A 490 -4.11 12.14 -10.38
C ILE A 490 -3.08 13.18 -9.93
N GLN A 491 -2.31 13.72 -10.87
CA GLN A 491 -1.27 14.69 -10.58
C GLN A 491 -1.34 15.87 -11.53
N VAL A 492 -1.22 17.08 -11.01
CA VAL A 492 -1.14 18.32 -11.80
C VAL A 492 0.31 18.70 -11.96
N ASP A 493 0.72 19.01 -13.19
CA ASP A 493 2.10 19.28 -13.54
C ASP A 493 2.23 20.47 -14.48
N TYR A 494 2.86 21.54 -13.98
CA TYR A 494 3.27 22.70 -14.78
C TYR A 494 4.74 22.60 -15.21
N ASN A 495 5.51 21.67 -14.64
CA ASN A 495 6.96 21.64 -14.74
C ASN A 495 7.45 20.86 -15.98
N LEU A 496 6.88 19.69 -16.28
CA LEU A 496 7.25 18.95 -17.50
C LEU A 496 6.93 19.72 -18.77
N PRO A 497 5.75 20.36 -18.92
CA PRO A 497 5.50 21.23 -20.08
C PRO A 497 6.56 22.32 -20.26
N GLU A 498 7.06 22.90 -19.18
CA GLU A 498 8.13 23.89 -19.21
C GLU A 498 9.47 23.29 -19.65
N ARG A 499 9.87 22.17 -19.05
CA ARG A 499 11.14 21.49 -19.33
C ARG A 499 11.22 20.94 -20.75
N PHE A 500 10.09 20.50 -21.32
CA PHE A 500 9.98 20.05 -22.71
C PHE A 500 9.66 21.16 -23.68
N GLU A 501 9.53 22.41 -23.22
CA GLU A 501 9.19 23.57 -24.04
C GLU A 501 7.90 23.35 -24.86
N LEU A 502 6.88 22.72 -24.26
CA LEU A 502 5.62 22.46 -24.93
C LEU A 502 4.86 23.77 -25.15
N GLU A 503 4.27 23.93 -26.33
CA GLU A 503 3.56 25.15 -26.70
C GLU A 503 2.28 24.85 -27.46
N TYR A 504 1.31 25.78 -27.37
CA TYR A 504 0.19 25.89 -28.31
C TYR A 504 -0.03 27.36 -28.72
N THR A 505 -0.60 27.56 -29.90
CA THR A 505 -0.98 28.91 -30.35
C THR A 505 -2.36 29.25 -29.81
N GLY A 506 -2.47 30.32 -29.01
CA GLY A 506 -3.70 30.82 -28.45
C GLY A 506 -4.63 31.50 -29.48
N SER A 507 -5.83 31.89 -29.03
CA SER A 507 -6.77 32.69 -29.85
C SER A 507 -6.27 34.10 -30.10
N ASP A 508 -5.31 34.58 -29.33
CA ASP A 508 -4.56 35.83 -29.46
C ASP A 508 -3.38 35.72 -30.42
N ASN A 509 -3.23 34.57 -31.08
CA ASN A 509 -2.12 34.26 -31.99
C ASN A 509 -0.73 34.28 -31.32
N GLN A 510 -0.67 34.18 -29.98
CA GLN A 510 0.57 34.09 -29.23
C GLN A 510 0.84 32.64 -28.80
N LYS A 511 2.09 32.35 -28.41
CA LYS A 511 2.50 31.05 -27.87
C LYS A 511 2.20 30.99 -26.36
N HIS A 512 1.53 29.95 -25.99
CA HIS A 512 1.18 29.66 -24.59
C HIS A 512 1.65 28.26 -24.21
N ARG A 513 1.85 28.03 -22.90
CA ARG A 513 2.25 26.73 -22.36
C ARG A 513 1.04 25.96 -21.84
N PRO A 514 0.86 24.68 -22.22
CA PRO A 514 -0.20 23.87 -21.66
C PRO A 514 0.12 23.47 -20.20
N VAL A 515 -0.92 23.10 -19.45
CA VAL A 515 -0.81 22.38 -18.19
C VAL A 515 -0.95 20.89 -18.49
N MET A 516 -0.25 20.05 -17.73
CA MET A 516 -0.31 18.60 -17.88
C MET A 516 -0.98 17.97 -16.66
N ILE A 517 -1.87 17.00 -16.89
CA ILE A 517 -2.42 16.15 -15.86
C ILE A 517 -1.96 14.72 -16.13
N HIS A 518 -1.31 14.11 -15.14
CA HIS A 518 -1.00 12.68 -15.14
C HIS A 518 -2.10 11.94 -14.43
N ARG A 519 -2.52 10.79 -14.95
CA ARG A 519 -3.46 9.94 -14.25
C ARG A 519 -3.23 8.46 -14.53
N ALA A 520 -3.41 7.65 -13.49
CA ALA A 520 -3.37 6.20 -13.57
C ALA A 520 -4.41 5.64 -12.59
N PRO A 521 -5.64 5.29 -13.04
CA PRO A 521 -6.69 4.76 -12.19
C PRO A 521 -6.35 3.45 -11.49
N PHE A 522 -5.71 2.50 -12.18
CA PHE A 522 -5.20 1.27 -11.57
C PHE A 522 -3.85 1.51 -10.88
N GLY A 523 -3.08 2.45 -11.37
CA GLY A 523 -1.69 2.67 -11.00
C GLY A 523 -0.78 1.67 -11.70
N SER A 524 -0.33 0.63 -10.99
CA SER A 524 0.34 -0.53 -11.57
C SER A 524 -0.67 -1.66 -11.74
N MET A 525 -0.78 -2.23 -12.94
CA MET A 525 -1.65 -3.37 -13.24
C MET A 525 -1.31 -4.57 -12.34
N GLU A 526 -0.03 -4.80 -12.10
CA GLU A 526 0.46 -5.88 -11.25
C GLU A 526 -0.02 -5.71 -9.80
N ARG A 527 0.19 -4.53 -9.22
CA ARG A 527 -0.28 -4.22 -7.86
C ARG A 527 -1.80 -4.24 -7.79
N PHE A 528 -2.47 -3.69 -8.78
CA PHE A 528 -3.93 -3.66 -8.84
C PHE A 528 -4.52 -5.07 -8.83
N VAL A 529 -3.99 -5.97 -9.67
CA VAL A 529 -4.42 -7.37 -9.70
C VAL A 529 -4.12 -8.09 -8.38
N ALA A 530 -2.96 -7.84 -7.75
CA ALA A 530 -2.66 -8.37 -6.43
C ALA A 530 -3.71 -7.95 -5.39
N VAL A 531 -4.01 -6.65 -5.33
CA VAL A 531 -5.02 -6.09 -4.41
C VAL A 531 -6.41 -6.64 -4.72
N LEU A 532 -6.77 -6.76 -5.99
CA LEU A 532 -8.05 -7.34 -6.42
C LEU A 532 -8.19 -8.82 -6.02
N ILE A 533 -7.12 -9.62 -6.19
CA ILE A 533 -7.09 -11.02 -5.73
C ILE A 533 -7.33 -11.08 -4.22
N GLU A 534 -6.62 -10.28 -3.44
CA GLU A 534 -6.74 -10.27 -1.98
C GLU A 534 -8.09 -9.73 -1.50
N HIS A 535 -8.60 -8.69 -2.15
CA HIS A 535 -9.93 -8.11 -1.87
C HIS A 535 -11.04 -9.14 -2.11
N THR A 536 -11.04 -9.80 -3.25
CA THR A 536 -12.09 -10.76 -3.63
C THR A 536 -11.85 -12.17 -3.08
N GLY A 537 -10.65 -12.46 -2.55
CA GLY A 537 -10.22 -13.85 -2.24
C GLY A 537 -10.15 -14.74 -3.49
N GLY A 538 -9.91 -14.12 -4.67
CA GLY A 538 -9.92 -14.78 -5.98
C GLY A 538 -11.31 -15.04 -6.58
N LYS A 539 -12.38 -14.59 -5.93
CA LYS A 539 -13.75 -14.64 -6.46
C LYS A 539 -14.06 -13.35 -7.21
N PHE A 540 -13.56 -13.27 -8.43
CA PHE A 540 -13.73 -12.08 -9.26
C PHE A 540 -15.19 -11.88 -9.69
N PRO A 541 -15.60 -10.65 -10.05
CA PRO A 541 -16.85 -10.42 -10.76
C PRO A 541 -16.93 -11.32 -12.00
N LEU A 542 -18.12 -11.83 -12.29
CA LEU A 542 -18.33 -12.84 -13.34
C LEU A 542 -17.77 -12.42 -14.71
N TRP A 543 -17.93 -11.15 -15.09
CA TRP A 543 -17.39 -10.60 -16.34
C TRP A 543 -15.86 -10.65 -16.43
N LEU A 544 -15.18 -10.63 -15.28
CA LEU A 544 -13.73 -10.58 -15.16
C LEU A 544 -13.08 -11.97 -14.95
N THR A 545 -13.85 -12.92 -14.43
CA THR A 545 -13.35 -14.27 -14.09
C THR A 545 -12.78 -14.98 -15.32
N PRO A 546 -11.50 -15.48 -15.28
CA PRO A 546 -10.90 -16.18 -16.42
C PRO A 546 -11.68 -17.42 -16.84
N ASP A 547 -11.98 -18.32 -15.91
CA ASP A 547 -12.79 -19.52 -16.13
C ASP A 547 -14.17 -19.30 -15.49
N GLN A 548 -15.21 -19.04 -16.29
CA GLN A 548 -16.57 -18.81 -15.79
C GLN A 548 -17.30 -20.11 -15.50
N VAL A 549 -17.00 -21.15 -16.27
CA VAL A 549 -17.73 -22.41 -16.25
C VAL A 549 -16.77 -23.60 -16.33
N ALA A 550 -16.98 -24.60 -15.50
CA ALA A 550 -16.39 -25.93 -15.69
C ALA A 550 -17.50 -26.93 -16.03
N VAL A 551 -17.34 -27.66 -17.13
CA VAL A 551 -18.24 -28.74 -17.53
C VAL A 551 -17.67 -30.06 -16.99
N LEU A 552 -18.47 -30.77 -16.21
CA LEU A 552 -18.07 -31.93 -15.43
C LEU A 552 -18.80 -33.18 -15.92
N PRO A 553 -18.24 -33.95 -16.86
CA PRO A 553 -18.83 -35.24 -17.25
C PRO A 553 -18.74 -36.23 -16.08
N ILE A 554 -19.85 -36.96 -15.82
CA ILE A 554 -19.92 -37.96 -14.75
C ILE A 554 -19.09 -39.20 -15.05
N SER A 555 -18.82 -39.45 -16.34
CA SER A 555 -17.91 -40.50 -16.83
C SER A 555 -17.34 -40.10 -18.19
N ALA A 556 -16.26 -40.75 -18.62
CA ALA A 556 -15.62 -40.53 -19.91
C ALA A 556 -16.56 -40.71 -21.12
N LYS A 557 -17.65 -41.48 -20.98
CA LYS A 557 -18.69 -41.66 -22.01
C LYS A 557 -19.31 -40.34 -22.46
N PHE A 558 -19.32 -39.34 -21.59
CA PHE A 558 -19.97 -38.03 -21.85
C PHE A 558 -18.96 -36.92 -22.15
N ASN A 559 -17.67 -37.24 -22.38
CA ASN A 559 -16.66 -36.22 -22.69
C ASN A 559 -16.98 -35.49 -24.01
N ASP A 560 -17.46 -36.18 -25.03
CA ASP A 560 -17.82 -35.58 -26.31
C ASP A 560 -18.97 -34.59 -26.16
N TYR A 561 -19.99 -34.94 -25.37
CA TYR A 561 -21.09 -34.00 -25.05
C TYR A 561 -20.59 -32.82 -24.22
N ALA A 562 -19.74 -33.05 -23.23
CA ALA A 562 -19.13 -31.95 -22.45
C ALA A 562 -18.33 -31.00 -23.35
N GLN A 563 -17.60 -31.51 -24.34
CA GLN A 563 -16.87 -30.70 -25.30
C GLN A 563 -17.81 -29.91 -26.23
N GLN A 564 -18.93 -30.52 -26.65
CA GLN A 564 -19.98 -29.81 -27.37
C GLN A 564 -20.55 -28.64 -26.56
N VAL A 565 -20.86 -28.86 -25.27
CA VAL A 565 -21.34 -27.80 -24.36
C VAL A 565 -20.34 -26.65 -24.29
N VAL A 566 -19.04 -26.94 -24.13
CA VAL A 566 -17.99 -25.89 -24.10
C VAL A 566 -17.96 -25.13 -25.42
N SER A 567 -18.08 -25.82 -26.56
CA SER A 567 -18.09 -25.16 -27.88
C SER A 567 -19.28 -24.22 -28.06
N GLU A 568 -20.49 -24.67 -27.67
CA GLU A 568 -21.71 -23.83 -27.73
C GLU A 568 -21.61 -22.60 -26.80
N LEU A 569 -21.01 -22.76 -25.62
CA LEU A 569 -20.77 -21.66 -24.69
C LEU A 569 -19.73 -20.66 -25.24
N ALA A 570 -18.69 -21.16 -25.93
CA ALA A 570 -17.67 -20.31 -26.53
C ALA A 570 -18.24 -19.42 -27.65
N GLU A 571 -19.22 -19.91 -28.44
CA GLU A 571 -19.94 -19.11 -29.45
C GLU A 571 -20.72 -17.93 -28.82
N LYS A 572 -21.02 -17.99 -27.53
CA LYS A 572 -21.68 -16.95 -26.73
C LYS A 572 -20.70 -16.11 -25.89
N ASP A 573 -19.40 -16.18 -26.18
CA ASP A 573 -18.30 -15.51 -25.45
C ASP A 573 -18.23 -15.91 -23.95
N ILE A 574 -18.66 -17.13 -23.62
CA ILE A 574 -18.58 -17.70 -22.28
C ILE A 574 -17.33 -18.58 -22.18
N ARG A 575 -16.48 -18.30 -21.21
CA ARG A 575 -15.22 -19.01 -20.97
C ARG A 575 -15.47 -20.27 -20.16
N ALA A 576 -15.44 -21.40 -20.84
CA ALA A 576 -15.70 -22.71 -20.26
C ALA A 576 -14.59 -23.71 -20.60
N PHE A 577 -14.44 -24.72 -19.77
CA PHE A 577 -13.54 -25.86 -20.04
C PHE A 577 -14.18 -27.16 -19.54
N VAL A 578 -13.69 -28.30 -20.07
CA VAL A 578 -14.09 -29.63 -19.60
C VAL A 578 -13.13 -30.14 -18.54
N ASP A 579 -13.63 -30.61 -17.40
CA ASP A 579 -12.88 -31.40 -16.44
C ASP A 579 -13.06 -32.89 -16.76
N ASP A 580 -12.25 -33.38 -17.69
CA ASP A 580 -12.29 -34.75 -18.21
C ASP A 580 -11.51 -35.76 -17.35
N ARG A 581 -10.96 -35.34 -16.21
CA ARG A 581 -10.22 -36.24 -15.31
C ARG A 581 -11.03 -37.44 -14.92
N ASN A 582 -10.38 -38.61 -14.85
CA ASN A 582 -11.02 -39.83 -14.38
C ASN A 582 -11.18 -39.83 -12.85
N GLU A 583 -12.07 -39.02 -12.36
CA GLU A 583 -12.35 -38.81 -10.93
C GLU A 583 -13.86 -38.85 -10.66
N LYS A 584 -14.23 -39.18 -9.41
CA LYS A 584 -15.62 -39.13 -8.97
C LYS A 584 -16.18 -37.70 -9.08
N ILE A 585 -17.44 -37.57 -9.51
CA ILE A 585 -18.09 -36.28 -9.73
C ILE A 585 -18.02 -35.36 -8.50
N GLY A 586 -18.19 -35.90 -7.29
CA GLY A 586 -18.10 -35.12 -6.05
C GLY A 586 -16.69 -34.53 -5.83
N ARG A 587 -15.62 -35.22 -6.29
CA ARG A 587 -14.26 -34.69 -6.24
C ARG A 587 -14.06 -33.59 -7.28
N LYS A 588 -14.54 -33.80 -8.52
CA LYS A 588 -14.50 -32.77 -9.55
C LYS A 588 -15.21 -31.47 -9.10
N ILE A 589 -16.40 -31.61 -8.51
CA ILE A 589 -17.14 -30.46 -7.95
C ILE A 589 -16.29 -29.73 -6.91
N ARG A 590 -15.81 -30.45 -5.88
CA ARG A 590 -15.00 -29.87 -4.81
C ARG A 590 -13.74 -29.18 -5.33
N ASP A 591 -13.01 -29.83 -6.23
CA ASP A 591 -11.75 -29.28 -6.76
C ASP A 591 -11.99 -28.00 -7.57
N ASN A 592 -13.07 -27.93 -8.35
CA ASN A 592 -13.43 -26.74 -9.12
C ASN A 592 -14.02 -25.61 -8.24
N GLU A 593 -14.73 -25.94 -7.17
CA GLU A 593 -15.14 -24.95 -6.16
C GLU A 593 -13.92 -24.35 -5.43
N LEU A 594 -12.90 -25.17 -5.12
CA LEU A 594 -11.63 -24.68 -4.56
C LEU A 594 -10.86 -23.76 -5.53
N LYS A 595 -10.99 -24.00 -6.84
CA LYS A 595 -10.45 -23.13 -7.90
C LYS A 595 -11.31 -21.88 -8.14
N ARG A 596 -12.39 -21.70 -7.39
CA ARG A 596 -13.28 -20.51 -7.43
C ARG A 596 -14.01 -20.37 -8.77
N ILE A 597 -14.30 -21.48 -9.45
CA ILE A 597 -15.10 -21.47 -10.68
C ILE A 597 -16.56 -21.11 -10.33
N PRO A 598 -17.14 -20.04 -10.92
CA PRO A 598 -18.48 -19.59 -10.56
C PRO A 598 -19.59 -20.57 -10.85
N TYR A 599 -19.52 -21.24 -12.00
CA TYR A 599 -20.53 -22.19 -12.44
C TYR A 599 -19.92 -23.57 -12.77
N LEU A 600 -20.58 -24.63 -12.31
CA LEU A 600 -20.25 -26.00 -12.63
C LEU A 600 -21.46 -26.62 -13.35
N LEU A 601 -21.21 -27.19 -14.53
CA LEU A 601 -22.24 -27.87 -15.34
C LEU A 601 -21.96 -29.37 -15.30
N VAL A 602 -22.77 -30.11 -14.56
CA VAL A 602 -22.69 -31.57 -14.51
C VAL A 602 -23.47 -32.15 -15.70
N VAL A 603 -22.83 -33.06 -16.43
CA VAL A 603 -23.40 -33.69 -17.60
C VAL A 603 -23.28 -35.21 -17.52
N GLY A 604 -24.39 -35.88 -17.74
CA GLY A 604 -24.56 -37.32 -17.75
C GLY A 604 -25.48 -37.77 -18.89
N GLU A 605 -26.01 -38.98 -18.78
CA GLU A 605 -26.87 -39.57 -19.82
C GLU A 605 -28.14 -38.76 -20.06
N LYS A 606 -28.82 -38.37 -18.99
CA LYS A 606 -30.06 -37.54 -19.05
C LYS A 606 -29.80 -36.19 -19.71
N GLU A 607 -28.76 -35.50 -19.34
CA GLU A 607 -28.40 -34.21 -19.89
C GLU A 607 -28.02 -34.34 -21.38
N ALA A 608 -27.22 -35.35 -21.76
CA ALA A 608 -26.85 -35.60 -23.16
C ALA A 608 -28.02 -35.92 -24.04
N GLU A 609 -28.98 -36.76 -23.58
CA GLU A 609 -30.19 -37.10 -24.33
C GLU A 609 -31.12 -35.91 -24.54
N ASN A 610 -31.21 -35.03 -23.54
CA ASN A 610 -32.11 -33.89 -23.57
C ASN A 610 -31.47 -32.60 -24.11
N GLY A 611 -30.17 -32.56 -24.36
CA GLY A 611 -29.44 -31.33 -24.71
C GLY A 611 -29.50 -30.31 -23.57
N GLU A 612 -29.28 -30.77 -22.34
CA GLU A 612 -29.35 -29.98 -21.10
C GLU A 612 -28.05 -30.02 -20.31
N VAL A 613 -27.97 -29.20 -19.29
CA VAL A 613 -26.90 -29.18 -18.30
C VAL A 613 -27.49 -29.05 -16.91
N SER A 614 -26.94 -29.77 -15.94
CA SER A 614 -27.29 -29.63 -14.52
C SER A 614 -26.39 -28.58 -13.90
N VAL A 615 -26.96 -27.43 -13.51
CA VAL A 615 -26.25 -26.22 -13.14
C VAL A 615 -26.02 -26.16 -11.63
N ARG A 616 -24.79 -25.90 -11.23
CA ARG A 616 -24.42 -25.55 -9.85
C ARG A 616 -23.75 -24.18 -9.84
N LYS A 617 -24.15 -23.31 -8.92
CA LYS A 617 -23.51 -22.01 -8.73
C LYS A 617 -22.73 -22.03 -7.42
N GLN A 618 -21.50 -21.52 -7.45
CA GLN A 618 -20.63 -21.49 -6.28
C GLN A 618 -21.28 -20.72 -5.13
N GLY A 619 -21.35 -21.33 -3.95
CA GLY A 619 -21.95 -20.74 -2.74
C GLY A 619 -23.49 -20.79 -2.70
N GLU A 620 -24.16 -21.13 -3.80
CA GLU A 620 -25.62 -21.21 -3.88
C GLU A 620 -26.12 -22.66 -4.13
N GLY A 621 -25.23 -23.56 -4.50
CA GLY A 621 -25.55 -24.98 -4.70
C GLY A 621 -26.22 -25.28 -6.04
N ASP A 622 -27.09 -26.34 -6.05
CA ASP A 622 -27.76 -26.84 -7.22
C ASP A 622 -28.90 -25.89 -7.68
N LYS A 623 -28.92 -25.57 -8.97
CA LYS A 623 -29.91 -24.71 -9.62
C LYS A 623 -30.86 -25.47 -10.57
N GLY A 624 -30.71 -26.80 -10.61
CA GLY A 624 -31.49 -27.64 -11.50
C GLY A 624 -30.95 -27.75 -12.92
N SER A 625 -31.64 -28.51 -13.76
CA SER A 625 -31.27 -28.72 -15.16
C SER A 625 -31.96 -27.71 -16.09
N MET A 626 -31.24 -27.29 -17.12
CA MET A 626 -31.76 -26.38 -18.15
C MET A 626 -31.07 -26.60 -19.49
N LYS A 627 -31.64 -26.06 -20.56
CA LYS A 627 -31.02 -26.07 -21.90
C LYS A 627 -29.75 -25.23 -21.89
N ILE A 628 -28.75 -25.62 -22.70
CA ILE A 628 -27.46 -24.92 -22.85
C ILE A 628 -27.69 -23.45 -23.22
N ALA A 629 -28.59 -23.21 -24.20
CA ALA A 629 -28.91 -21.85 -24.64
C ALA A 629 -29.48 -20.98 -23.51
N THR A 630 -30.40 -21.52 -22.72
CA THR A 630 -31.00 -20.81 -21.56
C THR A 630 -29.95 -20.49 -20.50
N PHE A 631 -29.04 -21.42 -20.22
CA PHE A 631 -27.92 -21.16 -19.31
C PHE A 631 -27.04 -20.05 -19.82
N ALA A 632 -26.67 -20.07 -21.11
CA ALA A 632 -25.82 -19.05 -21.72
C ALA A 632 -26.49 -17.65 -21.67
N GLU A 633 -27.82 -17.58 -21.97
CA GLU A 633 -28.59 -16.35 -21.88
C GLU A 633 -28.59 -15.79 -20.44
N ASN A 634 -28.86 -16.64 -19.45
CA ASN A 634 -28.88 -16.25 -18.05
C ASN A 634 -27.51 -15.74 -17.57
N LEU A 635 -26.43 -16.43 -17.93
CA LEU A 635 -25.07 -16.03 -17.56
C LEU A 635 -24.70 -14.69 -18.21
N ASN A 636 -24.99 -14.52 -19.51
CA ASN A 636 -24.72 -13.28 -20.20
C ASN A 636 -25.58 -12.12 -19.65
N ALA A 637 -26.85 -12.36 -19.29
CA ALA A 637 -27.65 -11.36 -18.63
C ALA A 637 -27.08 -10.94 -17.27
N GLU A 638 -26.55 -11.87 -16.47
CA GLU A 638 -25.85 -11.57 -15.21
C GLU A 638 -24.58 -10.72 -15.47
N VAL A 639 -23.81 -11.05 -16.50
CA VAL A 639 -22.64 -10.25 -16.90
C VAL A 639 -23.05 -8.85 -17.37
N GLU A 640 -24.07 -8.74 -18.23
CA GLU A 640 -24.57 -7.45 -18.71
C GLU A 640 -25.09 -6.57 -17.58
N GLU A 641 -25.79 -7.13 -16.61
CA GLU A 641 -26.28 -6.39 -15.45
C GLU A 641 -25.13 -5.79 -14.63
N LEU A 642 -24.06 -6.56 -14.42
CA LEU A 642 -22.83 -6.06 -13.76
C LEU A 642 -22.12 -4.98 -14.59
N LEU A 643 -22.25 -5.00 -15.91
CA LEU A 643 -21.63 -4.04 -16.82
C LEU A 643 -22.50 -2.79 -17.08
N LYS A 644 -23.80 -2.81 -16.77
CA LYS A 644 -24.70 -1.64 -16.94
C LYS A 644 -24.41 -0.50 -15.96
N GLU A 645 -23.75 -0.80 -14.87
CA GLU A 645 -23.47 0.19 -13.82
C GLU A 645 -22.40 1.22 -14.22
N TRP A 646 -21.76 1.06 -15.41
CA TRP A 646 -20.67 1.95 -15.89
C TRP A 646 -20.54 2.12 -17.42
#